data_696c5cc26d7b2482049e587ee7e13220
#
_entry.id   696c5cc26d7b2482049e587ee7e13220
#
_cell.length_a   1.000
_cell.length_b   1.000
_cell.length_c   1.000
_cell.angle_alpha   90.00
_cell.angle_beta   90.00
_cell.angle_gamma   90.00
#
_symmetry.space_group_name_H-M   'P 1'
#
loop_
_entity.id
_entity.type
_entity.pdbx_description
1 polymer ?
#
loop_
_entity_poly.entity_id
_entity_poly.type
_entity_poly.pdbx_seq_one_letter_code
_entity_poly.pdbx_strand_id
1 'polypeptide(L)'
;MNQRTVFSMLDRAAVQYANDPYLSTKNDQGWSRTSFSEAKTKSRRLAAAFIELGLKIQDKVSILSEAKTDWIIAEFAALYAGGISVPLSIKLLPEEVPFRVNHSDASLFIISENTLEKVISHWDKYENKNLKLILLDLPSEKIKNQCKKHGFDEKNLIYIEDLYKVGEAKMQKNDENLSEIEKNTKEDQVVTISYTSGTTGNPKGIMLTHLNYFSNSHAAVATFQIQEKISTLLILPTDHSFAHTVGIYTALVKGLSLHFVDARGGGVNALKNIPANLIEAESNFLLTVPALTSNFIQKFKDGIKAKGSFIEGIFNRGIEAAIHRNGDGFSKPGAVTQFRTIFNYLIAEKLIFKNLRLIFGPKIEFFVGGGALLDIKQQQFYKAIGIPVYQGYGLTEATPIISTNTPFNHKMGTSGKVLEGIKCKICDENGNTLATGVKGEIVIKGDNVMKGYYKNDTATAETIKNGWLHTGDLGFLDEDDFLVVVGREKALLISEDGEKYSPEEIEEAIINSSSCIDQIMIYNDHQKFTSALITLNKKAVEDIIKRKDITSFKELNQHLKEEMFLFSKQLEFKDKFPGKWIPSNFQVIKDPFSEDNQLINSTLKMVRHRITERYQDRLDLMYAKKSQEVALKENIKVLEELVSLD
;
A
#
# COMPACT_ATOMS: atom_id res chain seq x y z
N MET A 1 29.92 -3.81 17.88
CA MET A 1 28.89 -3.00 18.58
C MET A 1 27.53 -3.51 18.20
N ASN A 2 26.73 -3.94 19.19
CA ASN A 2 25.38 -4.49 18.92
C ASN A 2 24.28 -3.42 19.03
N GLN A 3 24.50 -2.24 18.44
CA GLN A 3 23.46 -1.22 18.42
C GLN A 3 22.32 -1.63 17.49
N ARG A 4 21.07 -1.52 17.95
CA ARG A 4 19.85 -1.81 17.20
C ARG A 4 19.27 -0.52 16.59
N THR A 5 20.10 0.16 15.75
CA THR A 5 19.72 1.39 15.09
C THR A 5 19.64 1.20 13.57
N VAL A 6 18.82 2.02 12.89
CA VAL A 6 18.62 1.93 11.44
C VAL A 6 19.92 2.18 10.68
N PHE A 7 20.70 3.21 11.07
CA PHE A 7 21.98 3.46 10.40
C PHE A 7 23.01 2.34 10.69
N SER A 8 22.98 1.70 11.87
CA SER A 8 23.84 0.55 12.12
C SER A 8 23.51 -0.67 11.23
N MET A 9 22.26 -0.74 10.71
CA MET A 9 21.91 -1.75 9.71
C MET A 9 22.64 -1.47 8.39
N LEU A 10 22.64 -0.18 7.93
CA LEU A 10 23.39 0.22 6.74
C LEU A 10 24.90 0.03 6.93
N ASP A 11 25.44 0.33 8.12
CA ASP A 11 26.86 0.12 8.44
C ASP A 11 27.28 -1.33 8.29
N ARG A 12 26.46 -2.26 8.82
CA ARG A 12 26.70 -3.70 8.68
C ARG A 12 26.57 -4.16 7.24
N ALA A 13 25.53 -3.71 6.54
CA ALA A 13 25.33 -4.04 5.13
C ALA A 13 26.47 -3.52 4.24
N ALA A 14 26.98 -2.31 4.52
CA ALA A 14 28.13 -1.73 3.81
C ALA A 14 29.45 -2.48 4.03
N VAL A 15 29.56 -3.28 5.09
CA VAL A 15 30.69 -4.20 5.30
C VAL A 15 30.44 -5.56 4.66
N GLN A 16 29.27 -6.15 4.91
CA GLN A 16 28.94 -7.51 4.48
C GLN A 16 28.69 -7.62 2.97
N TYR A 17 28.05 -6.61 2.38
CA TYR A 17 27.62 -6.55 0.98
C TYR A 17 28.28 -5.38 0.23
N ALA A 18 29.48 -4.96 0.62
CA ALA A 18 30.12 -3.70 0.25
C ALA A 18 29.94 -3.30 -1.22
N ASN A 19 30.23 -4.19 -2.14
CA ASN A 19 30.23 -3.96 -3.59
C ASN A 19 28.94 -4.43 -4.28
N ASP A 20 28.02 -5.06 -3.55
CA ASP A 20 26.75 -5.49 -4.13
C ASP A 20 25.85 -4.27 -4.38
N PRO A 21 25.04 -4.29 -5.45
CA PRO A 21 24.13 -3.19 -5.74
C PRO A 21 23.01 -3.11 -4.70
N TYR A 22 22.84 -1.95 -4.09
CA TYR A 22 21.76 -1.67 -3.15
C TYR A 22 20.64 -0.90 -3.84
N LEU A 23 20.93 0.27 -4.41
CA LEU A 23 19.95 1.19 -4.99
C LEU A 23 20.18 1.35 -6.49
N SER A 24 19.11 1.31 -7.27
CA SER A 24 19.15 1.48 -8.72
C SER A 24 18.06 2.44 -9.20
N THR A 25 18.48 3.57 -9.77
CA THR A 25 17.60 4.57 -10.39
C THR A 25 17.88 4.61 -11.89
N LYS A 26 16.84 4.72 -12.71
CA LYS A 26 16.96 4.76 -14.17
C LYS A 26 17.31 6.17 -14.66
N ASN A 27 18.29 6.26 -15.57
CA ASN A 27 18.67 7.46 -16.30
C ASN A 27 18.66 7.18 -17.81
N ASP A 28 19.15 8.11 -18.63
CA ASP A 28 19.18 7.96 -20.10
C ASP A 28 20.14 6.88 -20.60
N GLN A 29 21.11 6.47 -19.78
CA GLN A 29 22.07 5.42 -20.07
C GLN A 29 21.63 4.03 -19.56
N GLY A 30 20.49 3.94 -18.86
CA GLY A 30 19.98 2.73 -18.24
C GLY A 30 19.92 2.80 -16.71
N TRP A 31 20.20 1.70 -16.01
CA TRP A 31 20.17 1.63 -14.55
C TRP A 31 21.48 2.14 -13.95
N SER A 32 21.43 3.29 -13.27
CA SER A 32 22.51 3.79 -12.41
C SER A 32 22.43 3.08 -11.07
N ARG A 33 23.47 2.34 -10.72
CA ARG A 33 23.54 1.52 -9.51
C ARG A 33 24.43 2.18 -8.47
N THR A 34 24.03 2.09 -7.21
CA THR A 34 24.79 2.52 -6.03
C THR A 34 24.94 1.31 -5.11
N SER A 35 26.17 0.93 -4.76
CA SER A 35 26.46 -0.17 -3.86
C SER A 35 26.15 0.19 -2.39
N PHE A 36 26.14 -0.81 -1.49
CA PHE A 36 25.93 -0.56 -0.06
C PHE A 36 27.01 0.35 0.53
N SER A 37 28.29 0.16 0.17
CA SER A 37 29.37 1.01 0.65
C SER A 37 29.31 2.43 0.11
N GLU A 38 28.94 2.60 -1.16
CA GLU A 38 28.72 3.92 -1.76
C GLU A 38 27.51 4.63 -1.13
N ALA A 39 26.41 3.92 -0.88
CA ALA A 39 25.23 4.48 -0.22
C ALA A 39 25.58 5.01 1.18
N LYS A 40 26.30 4.23 2.00
CA LYS A 40 26.82 4.69 3.29
C LYS A 40 27.68 5.92 3.15
N THR A 41 28.66 5.90 2.25
CA THR A 41 29.61 7.01 2.04
C THR A 41 28.89 8.29 1.63
N LYS A 42 27.97 8.20 0.65
CA LYS A 42 27.16 9.33 0.19
C LYS A 42 26.26 9.87 1.30
N SER A 43 25.63 8.98 2.08
CA SER A 43 24.78 9.40 3.20
C SER A 43 25.55 10.14 4.29
N ARG A 44 26.73 9.68 4.67
CA ARG A 44 27.59 10.38 5.66
C ARG A 44 28.09 11.73 5.15
N ARG A 45 28.50 11.81 3.86
CA ARG A 45 28.88 13.09 3.24
C ARG A 45 27.70 14.08 3.25
N LEU A 46 26.53 13.65 2.87
CA LEU A 46 25.34 14.49 2.89
C LEU A 46 24.92 14.88 4.30
N ALA A 47 25.10 14.01 5.30
CA ALA A 47 24.88 14.30 6.72
C ALA A 47 25.80 15.44 7.20
N ALA A 48 27.08 15.43 6.81
CA ALA A 48 28.01 16.53 7.11
C ALA A 48 27.51 17.86 6.51
N ALA A 49 26.95 17.84 5.29
CA ALA A 49 26.34 19.02 4.69
C ALA A 49 25.08 19.49 5.43
N PHE A 50 24.23 18.57 5.90
CA PHE A 50 23.04 18.94 6.68
C PHE A 50 23.40 19.59 8.02
N ILE A 51 24.46 19.13 8.68
CA ILE A 51 25.00 19.78 9.88
C ILE A 51 25.49 21.20 9.57
N GLU A 52 26.20 21.41 8.46
CA GLU A 52 26.64 22.75 8.02
C GLU A 52 25.44 23.66 7.63
N LEU A 53 24.31 23.11 7.18
CA LEU A 53 23.05 23.84 6.99
C LEU A 53 22.35 24.20 8.30
N GLY A 54 22.84 23.70 9.44
CA GLY A 54 22.32 23.96 10.77
C GLY A 54 21.35 22.93 11.32
N LEU A 55 21.26 21.73 10.71
CA LEU A 55 20.46 20.63 11.25
C LEU A 55 21.01 20.20 12.61
N LYS A 56 20.14 20.12 13.60
CA LYS A 56 20.45 19.70 14.96
C LYS A 56 19.89 18.30 15.25
N ILE A 57 20.40 17.68 16.31
CA ILE A 57 19.88 16.39 16.78
C ILE A 57 18.38 16.52 17.07
N GLN A 58 17.57 15.56 16.59
CA GLN A 58 16.10 15.50 16.69
C GLN A 58 15.36 16.59 15.88
N ASP A 59 16.03 17.41 15.08
CA ASP A 59 15.37 18.22 14.06
C ASP A 59 14.73 17.33 12.98
N LYS A 60 13.68 17.83 12.34
CA LYS A 60 12.90 17.07 11.36
C LYS A 60 13.28 17.48 9.95
N VAL A 61 13.40 16.46 9.11
CA VAL A 61 13.70 16.57 7.68
C VAL A 61 12.52 16.00 6.91
N SER A 62 11.68 16.88 6.35
CA SER A 62 10.58 16.44 5.48
C SER A 62 11.11 16.02 4.11
N ILE A 63 10.57 14.92 3.56
CA ILE A 63 10.94 14.42 2.23
C ILE A 63 9.67 14.22 1.41
N LEU A 64 9.53 14.95 0.30
CA LEU A 64 8.40 14.85 -0.64
C LEU A 64 8.95 14.62 -2.05
N SER A 65 9.14 13.37 -2.42
CA SER A 65 9.66 12.98 -3.73
C SER A 65 9.23 11.56 -4.07
N GLU A 66 9.15 11.25 -5.34
CA GLU A 66 9.12 9.89 -5.84
C GLU A 66 10.36 9.11 -5.39
N ALA A 67 10.22 7.77 -5.34
CA ALA A 67 11.30 6.88 -4.93
C ALA A 67 12.48 6.95 -5.93
N LYS A 68 13.67 7.23 -5.42
CA LYS A 68 14.94 7.21 -6.15
C LYS A 68 16.12 7.08 -5.19
N THR A 69 17.29 6.80 -5.72
CA THR A 69 18.52 6.63 -4.93
C THR A 69 18.76 7.80 -3.96
N ASP A 70 18.64 9.04 -4.44
CA ASP A 70 18.92 10.23 -3.61
C ASP A 70 17.86 10.44 -2.52
N TRP A 71 16.63 9.94 -2.68
CA TRP A 71 15.63 9.91 -1.61
C TRP A 71 16.12 9.09 -0.41
N ILE A 72 16.61 7.86 -0.69
CA ILE A 72 17.10 6.94 0.36
C ILE A 72 18.38 7.48 1.00
N ILE A 73 19.31 7.99 0.19
CA ILE A 73 20.55 8.60 0.69
C ILE A 73 20.27 9.82 1.57
N ALA A 74 19.32 10.67 1.19
CA ALA A 74 18.94 11.85 1.96
C ALA A 74 18.27 11.48 3.30
N GLU A 75 17.46 10.43 3.32
CA GLU A 75 16.91 9.90 4.57
C GLU A 75 18.03 9.43 5.50
N PHE A 76 18.90 8.53 5.03
CA PHE A 76 20.03 8.08 5.85
C PHE A 76 20.94 9.23 6.28
N ALA A 77 21.12 10.25 5.43
CA ALA A 77 21.88 11.44 5.81
C ALA A 77 21.23 12.19 6.97
N ALA A 78 19.92 12.36 6.96
CA ALA A 78 19.20 12.94 8.09
C ALA A 78 19.41 12.12 9.37
N LEU A 79 19.34 10.77 9.28
CA LEU A 79 19.53 9.88 10.41
C LEU A 79 20.97 9.90 10.95
N TYR A 80 21.99 9.88 10.08
CA TYR A 80 23.40 10.01 10.50
C TYR A 80 23.70 11.37 11.17
N ALA A 81 23.01 12.43 10.75
CA ALA A 81 23.09 13.74 11.41
C ALA A 81 22.27 13.84 12.71
N GLY A 82 21.64 12.75 13.16
CA GLY A 82 20.81 12.70 14.37
C GLY A 82 19.41 13.27 14.18
N GLY A 83 19.00 13.58 12.95
CA GLY A 83 17.66 14.10 12.63
C GLY A 83 16.59 13.02 12.56
N ILE A 84 15.35 13.46 12.37
CA ILE A 84 14.15 12.62 12.20
C ILE A 84 13.63 12.79 10.78
N SER A 85 13.46 11.69 10.04
CA SER A 85 12.85 11.68 8.71
C SER A 85 11.33 11.86 8.82
N VAL A 86 10.77 12.70 7.96
CA VAL A 86 9.32 12.90 7.82
C VAL A 86 8.94 12.66 6.35
N PRO A 87 8.79 11.39 5.96
CA PRO A 87 8.40 11.03 4.61
C PRO A 87 6.96 11.48 4.33
N LEU A 88 6.76 12.20 3.22
CA LEU A 88 5.48 12.73 2.79
C LEU A 88 5.06 12.12 1.46
N SER A 89 3.78 11.82 1.32
CA SER A 89 3.24 11.24 0.08
C SER A 89 3.24 12.26 -1.06
N ILE A 90 3.76 11.85 -2.21
CA ILE A 90 3.70 12.64 -3.45
C ILE A 90 2.26 12.86 -3.94
N LYS A 91 1.30 12.11 -3.41
CA LYS A 91 -0.12 12.19 -3.73
C LYS A 91 -0.88 13.23 -2.91
N LEU A 92 -0.24 13.85 -1.93
CA LEU A 92 -0.82 14.97 -1.19
C LEU A 92 -1.20 16.11 -2.14
N LEU A 93 -2.34 16.73 -1.87
CA LEU A 93 -2.69 17.97 -2.55
C LEU A 93 -1.76 19.11 -2.12
N PRO A 94 -1.54 20.13 -2.96
CA PRO A 94 -0.69 21.26 -2.63
C PRO A 94 -1.04 21.93 -1.28
N GLU A 95 -2.33 22.07 -0.98
CA GLU A 95 -2.84 22.65 0.28
C GLU A 95 -2.64 21.77 1.52
N GLU A 96 -2.42 20.48 1.36
CA GLU A 96 -2.22 19.53 2.46
C GLU A 96 -0.75 19.47 2.93
N VAL A 97 0.19 19.88 2.08
CA VAL A 97 1.63 19.78 2.35
C VAL A 97 2.07 20.72 3.49
N PRO A 98 1.69 22.03 3.49
CA PRO A 98 2.10 22.96 4.53
C PRO A 98 1.71 22.50 5.94
N PHE A 99 0.50 21.93 6.13
CA PHE A 99 0.08 21.41 7.43
C PHE A 99 1.08 20.41 8.00
N ARG A 100 1.54 19.43 7.20
CA ARG A 100 2.43 18.36 7.69
C ARG A 100 3.83 18.87 7.98
N VAL A 101 4.33 19.76 7.14
CA VAL A 101 5.66 20.38 7.32
C VAL A 101 5.67 21.27 8.56
N ASN A 102 4.64 22.10 8.76
CA ASN A 102 4.49 22.96 9.94
C ASN A 102 4.28 22.13 11.20
N HIS A 103 3.34 21.16 11.18
CA HIS A 103 3.06 20.31 12.34
C HIS A 103 4.28 19.50 12.78
N SER A 104 5.12 19.05 11.83
CA SER A 104 6.35 18.32 12.14
C SER A 104 7.50 19.22 12.63
N ASP A 105 7.38 20.54 12.55
CA ASP A 105 8.46 21.52 12.82
C ASP A 105 9.71 21.28 11.95
N ALA A 106 9.53 20.98 10.65
CA ALA A 106 10.65 20.65 9.77
C ALA A 106 11.64 21.82 9.64
N SER A 107 12.95 21.50 9.71
CA SER A 107 14.06 22.43 9.50
C SER A 107 14.58 22.36 8.06
N LEU A 108 14.57 21.15 7.47
CA LEU A 108 14.92 20.90 6.08
C LEU A 108 13.73 20.30 5.35
N PHE A 109 13.53 20.70 4.10
CA PHE A 109 12.50 20.13 3.26
C PHE A 109 13.10 19.70 1.92
N ILE A 110 13.14 18.41 1.67
CA ILE A 110 13.72 17.76 0.51
C ILE A 110 12.61 17.40 -0.47
N ILE A 111 12.76 17.81 -1.72
CA ILE A 111 11.75 17.66 -2.76
C ILE A 111 12.37 17.22 -4.09
N SER A 112 11.55 16.78 -5.04
CA SER A 112 11.93 16.54 -6.43
C SER A 112 11.38 17.62 -7.36
N GLU A 113 11.90 17.67 -8.60
CA GLU A 113 11.37 18.52 -9.67
C GLU A 113 9.87 18.30 -9.89
N ASN A 114 9.40 17.05 -9.78
CA ASN A 114 7.98 16.73 -9.98
C ASN A 114 7.08 17.22 -8.83
N THR A 115 7.63 17.44 -7.65
CA THR A 115 6.87 17.92 -6.47
C THR A 115 7.09 19.40 -6.16
N LEU A 116 8.04 20.07 -6.84
CA LEU A 116 8.40 21.47 -6.60
C LEU A 116 7.18 22.39 -6.68
N GLU A 117 6.36 22.26 -7.72
CA GLU A 117 5.20 23.13 -7.91
C GLU A 117 4.20 23.03 -6.75
N LYS A 118 3.97 21.81 -6.21
CA LYS A 118 3.10 21.62 -5.03
C LYS A 118 3.57 22.40 -3.81
N VAL A 119 4.89 22.54 -3.65
CA VAL A 119 5.50 23.19 -2.49
C VAL A 119 5.50 24.70 -2.66
N ILE A 120 6.01 25.20 -3.78
CA ILE A 120 6.19 26.65 -3.98
C ILE A 120 4.86 27.38 -4.24
N SER A 121 3.83 26.71 -4.74
CA SER A 121 2.48 27.31 -4.92
C SER A 121 1.82 27.76 -3.60
N HIS A 122 2.28 27.24 -2.47
CA HIS A 122 1.78 27.58 -1.14
C HIS A 122 2.92 27.99 -0.19
N TRP A 123 4.01 28.57 -0.74
CA TRP A 123 5.20 28.90 0.03
C TRP A 123 4.93 29.86 1.19
N ASP A 124 3.96 30.75 1.04
CA ASP A 124 3.51 31.70 2.06
C ASP A 124 2.92 31.03 3.30
N LYS A 125 2.40 29.81 3.17
CA LYS A 125 1.77 29.03 4.26
C LYS A 125 2.75 28.28 5.17
N TYR A 126 4.05 28.25 4.83
CA TYR A 126 5.05 27.64 5.72
C TYR A 126 5.41 28.61 6.84
N GLU A 127 5.27 28.13 8.09
CA GLU A 127 5.48 28.93 9.30
C GLU A 127 6.96 29.17 9.57
N ASN A 128 7.81 28.15 9.37
CA ASN A 128 9.25 28.25 9.53
C ASN A 128 9.87 29.05 8.39
N LYS A 129 10.17 30.35 8.62
CA LYS A 129 10.79 31.22 7.60
C LYS A 129 12.26 30.88 7.33
N ASN A 130 12.89 30.03 8.14
CA ASN A 130 14.24 29.53 7.95
C ASN A 130 14.29 28.15 7.30
N LEU A 131 13.13 27.60 6.89
CA LEU A 131 13.02 26.31 6.21
C LEU A 131 13.92 26.28 4.97
N LYS A 132 14.83 25.31 4.92
CA LYS A 132 15.73 25.12 3.77
C LYS A 132 15.08 24.15 2.79
N LEU A 133 14.89 24.61 1.55
CA LEU A 133 14.30 23.79 0.49
C LEU A 133 15.43 23.17 -0.35
N ILE A 134 15.51 21.83 -0.32
CA ILE A 134 16.55 21.06 -0.99
C ILE A 134 15.94 20.29 -2.15
N LEU A 135 16.51 20.42 -3.34
CA LEU A 135 16.05 19.78 -4.56
C LEU A 135 16.96 18.60 -4.92
N LEU A 136 16.34 17.43 -5.11
CA LEU A 136 17.05 16.18 -5.46
C LEU A 136 17.48 16.11 -6.92
N ASP A 137 16.93 16.97 -7.77
CA ASP A 137 17.20 16.98 -9.20
C ASP A 137 18.19 18.09 -9.58
N LEU A 138 18.84 17.93 -10.73
CA LEU A 138 19.75 18.95 -11.29
C LEU A 138 18.97 20.18 -11.78
N PRO A 139 19.62 21.36 -11.84
CA PRO A 139 19.01 22.55 -12.44
C PRO A 139 18.46 22.27 -13.83
N SER A 140 17.21 22.68 -14.09
CA SER A 140 16.56 22.50 -15.38
C SER A 140 15.70 23.69 -15.76
N GLU A 141 15.39 23.85 -17.06
CA GLU A 141 14.45 24.88 -17.52
C GLU A 141 13.04 24.69 -16.96
N LYS A 142 12.64 23.44 -16.64
CA LYS A 142 11.35 23.14 -16.01
C LYS A 142 11.30 23.75 -14.60
N ILE A 143 12.35 23.58 -13.80
CA ILE A 143 12.47 24.17 -12.45
C ILE A 143 12.36 25.70 -12.52
N LYS A 144 13.11 26.34 -13.43
CA LYS A 144 13.06 27.79 -13.61
C LYS A 144 11.67 28.31 -13.98
N ASN A 145 10.99 27.57 -14.88
CA ASN A 145 9.64 27.94 -15.30
C ASN A 145 8.62 27.77 -14.16
N GLN A 146 8.73 26.73 -13.34
CA GLN A 146 7.90 26.56 -12.16
C GLN A 146 8.13 27.69 -11.14
N CYS A 147 9.38 28.02 -10.83
CA CYS A 147 9.72 29.13 -9.95
C CYS A 147 9.16 30.46 -10.46
N LYS A 148 9.36 30.76 -11.74
CA LYS A 148 8.84 32.00 -12.38
C LYS A 148 7.30 32.06 -12.33
N LYS A 149 6.63 30.95 -12.60
CA LYS A 149 5.14 30.85 -12.58
C LYS A 149 4.56 31.23 -11.21
N HIS A 150 5.25 30.84 -10.13
CA HIS A 150 4.77 31.07 -8.76
C HIS A 150 5.47 32.23 -8.05
N GLY A 151 6.31 33.01 -8.74
CA GLY A 151 7.03 34.13 -8.15
C GLY A 151 8.05 33.72 -7.07
N PHE A 152 8.53 32.48 -7.12
CA PHE A 152 9.49 31.93 -6.18
C PHE A 152 10.92 32.23 -6.65
N ASP A 153 11.76 32.77 -5.77
CA ASP A 153 13.16 33.04 -6.14
C ASP A 153 13.98 31.75 -6.13
N GLU A 154 14.48 31.33 -7.30
CA GLU A 154 15.30 30.13 -7.47
C GLU A 154 16.52 30.09 -6.55
N LYS A 155 17.04 31.23 -6.11
CA LYS A 155 18.17 31.32 -5.16
C LYS A 155 17.85 30.71 -3.79
N ASN A 156 16.58 30.53 -3.47
CA ASN A 156 16.14 29.85 -2.26
C ASN A 156 16.15 28.30 -2.39
N LEU A 157 16.41 27.76 -3.58
CA LEU A 157 16.62 26.34 -3.80
C LEU A 157 18.08 25.97 -3.54
N ILE A 158 18.27 24.87 -2.80
CA ILE A 158 19.58 24.26 -2.58
C ILE A 158 19.59 22.96 -3.36
N TYR A 159 20.52 22.78 -4.28
CA TYR A 159 20.63 21.56 -5.06
C TYR A 159 21.42 20.50 -4.31
N ILE A 160 20.95 19.26 -4.29
CA ILE A 160 21.60 18.16 -3.56
C ILE A 160 23.03 17.90 -4.05
N GLU A 161 23.29 18.13 -5.35
CA GLU A 161 24.63 17.98 -5.92
C GLU A 161 25.64 18.95 -5.30
N ASP A 162 25.24 20.17 -4.98
CA ASP A 162 26.09 21.12 -4.29
C ASP A 162 26.30 20.73 -2.82
N LEU A 163 25.28 20.12 -2.20
CA LEU A 163 25.42 19.60 -0.85
C LEU A 163 26.39 18.40 -0.79
N TYR A 164 26.45 17.56 -1.82
CA TYR A 164 27.49 16.52 -1.88
C TYR A 164 28.90 17.12 -1.91
N LYS A 165 29.13 18.21 -2.67
CA LYS A 165 30.43 18.93 -2.71
C LYS A 165 30.75 19.54 -1.34
N VAL A 166 29.75 20.20 -0.71
CA VAL A 166 29.91 20.78 0.63
C VAL A 166 30.23 19.68 1.64
N GLY A 167 29.48 18.58 1.62
CA GLY A 167 29.68 17.46 2.52
C GLY A 167 31.05 16.80 2.36
N GLU A 168 31.51 16.61 1.13
CA GLU A 168 32.86 16.08 0.87
C GLU A 168 33.96 17.02 1.44
N ALA A 169 33.87 18.32 1.19
CA ALA A 169 34.79 19.30 1.72
C ALA A 169 34.79 19.43 3.25
N LYS A 170 33.65 19.14 3.87
CA LYS A 170 33.44 19.24 5.34
C LYS A 170 33.51 17.91 6.08
N MET A 171 33.64 16.78 5.37
CA MET A 171 33.61 15.44 5.98
C MET A 171 34.67 15.29 7.06
N GLN A 172 35.93 15.70 6.79
CA GLN A 172 37.02 15.58 7.76
C GLN A 172 36.71 16.33 9.08
N LYS A 173 36.10 17.54 8.97
CA LYS A 173 35.70 18.34 10.14
C LYS A 173 34.54 17.69 10.93
N ASN A 174 33.60 17.07 10.25
CA ASN A 174 32.37 16.56 10.85
C ASN A 174 32.41 15.05 11.16
N ASP A 175 33.44 14.32 10.77
CA ASP A 175 33.49 12.86 10.94
C ASP A 175 33.48 12.44 12.42
N GLU A 176 34.20 13.18 13.28
CA GLU A 176 34.19 12.95 14.73
C GLU A 176 32.81 13.20 15.31
N ASN A 177 32.15 14.30 14.93
CA ASN A 177 30.80 14.64 15.36
C ASN A 177 29.76 13.59 14.91
N LEU A 178 29.81 13.15 13.65
CA LEU A 178 28.93 12.08 13.15
C LEU A 178 29.16 10.78 13.91
N SER A 179 30.41 10.42 14.19
CA SER A 179 30.76 9.23 14.96
C SER A 179 30.27 9.32 16.42
N GLU A 180 30.31 10.51 17.02
CA GLU A 180 29.75 10.76 18.35
C GLU A 180 28.23 10.66 18.36
N ILE A 181 27.52 11.22 17.35
CA ILE A 181 26.08 11.08 17.18
C ILE A 181 25.70 9.59 17.08
N GLU A 182 26.38 8.83 16.20
CA GLU A 182 26.15 7.38 16.03
C GLU A 182 26.33 6.61 17.33
N LYS A 183 27.40 6.91 18.09
CA LYS A 183 27.72 6.26 19.35
C LYS A 183 26.67 6.55 20.45
N ASN A 184 26.17 7.78 20.50
CA ASN A 184 25.27 8.26 21.55
C ASN A 184 23.79 8.03 21.23
N THR A 185 23.44 7.69 19.99
CA THR A 185 22.06 7.42 19.57
C THR A 185 21.55 6.15 20.26
N LYS A 186 20.40 6.28 20.94
CA LYS A 186 19.71 5.17 21.60
C LYS A 186 18.66 4.56 20.65
N GLU A 187 18.43 3.27 20.83
CA GLU A 187 17.48 2.52 20.00
C GLU A 187 16.02 2.96 20.14
N ASP A 188 15.64 3.58 21.27
CA ASP A 188 14.31 4.12 21.57
C ASP A 188 14.10 5.57 21.09
N GLN A 189 15.12 6.18 20.46
CA GLN A 189 14.96 7.49 19.82
C GLN A 189 14.12 7.40 18.56
N VAL A 190 13.25 8.40 18.37
CA VAL A 190 12.41 8.53 17.18
C VAL A 190 13.29 8.78 15.95
N VAL A 191 13.04 8.05 14.89
CA VAL A 191 13.78 8.10 13.64
C VAL A 191 12.91 8.54 12.46
N THR A 192 11.60 8.25 12.52
CA THR A 192 10.64 8.76 11.54
C THR A 192 9.36 9.24 12.21
N ILE A 193 8.70 10.20 11.54
CA ILE A 193 7.32 10.59 11.82
C ILE A 193 6.52 10.35 10.52
N SER A 194 5.75 9.27 10.49
CA SER A 194 4.93 8.90 9.33
C SER A 194 3.49 9.40 9.51
N TYR A 195 3.00 10.17 8.54
CA TYR A 195 1.63 10.69 8.58
C TYR A 195 0.65 9.73 7.93
N THR A 196 -0.41 9.38 8.65
CA THR A 196 -1.54 8.63 8.09
C THR A 196 -2.77 9.53 7.99
N SER A 197 -3.57 9.33 6.93
CA SER A 197 -4.91 9.92 6.85
C SER A 197 -5.79 9.26 7.91
N GLY A 198 -5.95 9.92 9.05
CA GLY A 198 -6.85 9.44 10.10
C GLY A 198 -8.28 9.28 9.54
N THR A 199 -8.99 8.27 10.02
CA THR A 199 -10.41 8.04 9.65
C THR A 199 -11.35 9.12 10.18
N THR A 200 -10.87 10.01 11.07
CA THR A 200 -11.70 10.91 11.88
C THR A 200 -11.22 12.36 11.93
N GLY A 201 -10.41 12.85 10.97
CA GLY A 201 -9.98 14.24 10.99
C GLY A 201 -8.54 14.49 10.53
N ASN A 202 -7.83 15.40 11.21
CA ASN A 202 -6.47 15.78 10.86
C ASN A 202 -5.50 14.58 10.86
N PRO A 203 -4.55 14.52 9.92
CA PRO A 203 -3.54 13.46 9.86
C PRO A 203 -2.75 13.35 11.17
N LYS A 204 -2.52 12.13 11.64
CA LYS A 204 -1.71 11.86 12.84
C LYS A 204 -0.29 11.51 12.43
N GLY A 205 0.70 12.10 13.08
CA GLY A 205 2.12 11.78 12.91
C GLY A 205 2.52 10.61 13.83
N ILE A 206 2.81 9.46 13.28
CA ILE A 206 3.20 8.25 14.01
C ILE A 206 4.69 8.27 14.24
N MET A 207 5.12 8.25 15.50
CA MET A 207 6.53 8.26 15.90
C MET A 207 7.09 6.84 15.94
N LEU A 208 8.01 6.53 15.02
CA LEU A 208 8.69 5.24 14.95
C LEU A 208 10.15 5.40 15.37
N THR A 209 10.65 4.43 16.15
CA THR A 209 12.01 4.43 16.70
C THR A 209 12.96 3.57 15.88
N HIS A 210 14.26 3.73 16.13
CA HIS A 210 15.26 2.84 15.57
C HIS A 210 14.95 1.37 15.90
N LEU A 211 14.58 1.07 17.15
CA LEU A 211 14.25 -0.27 17.62
C LEU A 211 13.05 -0.86 16.87
N ASN A 212 12.01 -0.04 16.63
CA ASN A 212 10.83 -0.50 15.90
C ASN A 212 11.20 -1.07 14.52
N TYR A 213 11.95 -0.31 13.72
CA TYR A 213 12.39 -0.74 12.39
C TYR A 213 13.37 -1.91 12.44
N PHE A 214 14.35 -1.85 13.36
CA PHE A 214 15.32 -2.92 13.51
C PHE A 214 14.64 -4.25 13.84
N SER A 215 13.80 -4.28 14.87
CA SER A 215 13.12 -5.51 15.31
C SER A 215 12.19 -6.05 14.24
N ASN A 216 11.37 -5.19 13.61
CA ASN A 216 10.40 -5.61 12.62
C ASN A 216 11.07 -6.15 11.34
N SER A 217 12.11 -5.47 10.84
CA SER A 217 12.86 -5.92 9.66
C SER A 217 13.57 -7.27 9.90
N HIS A 218 14.20 -7.45 11.06
CA HIS A 218 14.87 -8.71 11.39
C HIS A 218 13.86 -9.85 11.58
N ALA A 219 12.77 -9.61 12.29
CA ALA A 219 11.71 -10.60 12.47
C ALA A 219 11.06 -11.00 11.13
N ALA A 220 10.79 -10.04 10.25
CA ALA A 220 10.24 -10.31 8.92
C ALA A 220 11.18 -11.19 8.08
N VAL A 221 12.46 -10.84 8.03
CA VAL A 221 13.49 -11.59 7.30
C VAL A 221 13.66 -13.00 7.85
N ALA A 222 13.69 -13.16 9.18
CA ALA A 222 13.80 -14.47 9.84
C ALA A 222 12.58 -15.35 9.58
N THR A 223 11.37 -14.80 9.73
CA THR A 223 10.10 -15.53 9.53
C THR A 223 9.93 -15.96 8.08
N PHE A 224 10.24 -15.06 7.12
CA PHE A 224 10.11 -15.35 5.70
C PHE A 224 11.27 -16.19 5.15
N GLN A 225 12.39 -16.26 5.86
CA GLN A 225 13.63 -16.94 5.46
C GLN A 225 14.11 -16.47 4.07
N ILE A 226 14.08 -15.15 3.86
CA ILE A 226 14.39 -14.55 2.57
C ILE A 226 15.84 -14.85 2.17
N GLN A 227 16.07 -15.16 0.89
CA GLN A 227 17.39 -15.38 0.34
C GLN A 227 18.20 -14.08 0.26
N GLU A 228 19.52 -14.18 0.37
CA GLU A 228 20.42 -13.04 0.22
C GLU A 228 20.54 -12.60 -1.25
N LYS A 229 20.79 -11.30 -1.45
CA LYS A 229 21.15 -10.71 -2.75
C LYS A 229 20.08 -10.86 -3.85
N ILE A 230 18.83 -11.08 -3.48
CA ILE A 230 17.72 -11.01 -4.42
C ILE A 230 17.30 -9.56 -4.67
N SER A 231 16.53 -9.33 -5.73
CA SER A 231 16.14 -7.99 -6.16
C SER A 231 14.63 -7.80 -6.17
N THR A 232 14.22 -6.53 -6.06
CA THR A 232 12.83 -6.12 -6.27
C THR A 232 12.75 -4.78 -6.98
N LEU A 233 11.65 -4.57 -7.74
CA LEU A 233 11.24 -3.26 -8.23
C LEU A 233 10.24 -2.67 -7.23
N LEU A 234 10.57 -1.53 -6.63
CA LEU A 234 9.66 -0.82 -5.73
C LEU A 234 8.65 -0.03 -6.56
N ILE A 235 7.43 -0.55 -6.63
CA ILE A 235 6.28 0.09 -7.28
C ILE A 235 5.48 0.91 -6.27
N LEU A 236 5.45 0.44 -5.01
CA LEU A 236 4.72 1.10 -3.94
C LEU A 236 5.47 2.35 -3.44
N PRO A 237 4.74 3.38 -2.97
CA PRO A 237 5.35 4.60 -2.46
C PRO A 237 6.26 4.35 -1.24
N THR A 238 7.46 4.92 -1.24
CA THR A 238 8.46 4.77 -0.17
C THR A 238 8.12 5.52 1.12
N ASP A 239 7.23 6.50 1.05
CA ASP A 239 6.67 7.19 2.23
C ASP A 239 5.73 6.31 3.05
N HIS A 240 5.18 5.24 2.43
CA HIS A 240 4.29 4.32 3.12
C HIS A 240 5.07 3.24 3.88
N SER A 241 4.71 2.99 5.15
CA SER A 241 5.41 2.10 6.07
C SER A 241 5.68 0.69 5.50
N PHE A 242 4.82 0.17 4.64
CA PHE A 242 5.00 -1.14 4.01
C PHE A 242 6.21 -1.16 3.07
N ALA A 243 6.27 -0.27 2.08
CA ALA A 243 7.41 -0.18 1.18
C ALA A 243 8.67 0.32 1.91
N HIS A 244 8.52 1.19 2.89
CA HIS A 244 9.60 1.71 3.70
C HIS A 244 10.30 0.59 4.49
N THR A 245 9.56 -0.16 5.30
CA THR A 245 10.14 -1.24 6.12
C THR A 245 10.53 -2.44 5.27
N VAL A 246 9.58 -2.99 4.49
CA VAL A 246 9.79 -4.25 3.74
C VAL A 246 10.69 -4.04 2.52
N GLY A 247 10.65 -2.86 1.90
CA GLY A 247 11.57 -2.51 0.82
C GLY A 247 12.94 -2.10 1.35
N ILE A 248 13.00 -0.90 1.98
CA ILE A 248 14.27 -0.24 2.27
C ILE A 248 15.05 -0.93 3.39
N TYR A 249 14.41 -1.18 4.54
CA TYR A 249 15.15 -1.65 5.71
C TYR A 249 15.40 -3.17 5.73
N THR A 250 14.47 -4.01 5.22
CA THR A 250 14.76 -5.44 5.08
C THR A 250 15.91 -5.70 4.10
N ALA A 251 16.07 -4.83 3.08
CA ALA A 251 17.17 -4.93 2.14
C ALA A 251 18.55 -4.88 2.82
N LEU A 252 18.69 -4.08 3.87
CA LEU A 252 19.94 -3.97 4.64
C LEU A 252 20.27 -5.25 5.40
N VAL A 253 19.27 -6.05 5.78
CA VAL A 253 19.48 -7.28 6.56
C VAL A 253 20.01 -8.41 5.69
N LYS A 254 19.65 -8.44 4.40
CA LYS A 254 19.96 -9.56 3.49
C LYS A 254 20.67 -9.14 2.19
N GLY A 255 21.10 -7.89 2.08
CA GLY A 255 21.82 -7.40 0.90
C GLY A 255 20.93 -7.39 -0.35
N LEU A 256 19.62 -7.01 -0.21
CA LEU A 256 18.70 -6.99 -1.33
C LEU A 256 18.95 -5.78 -2.22
N SER A 257 18.73 -5.94 -3.53
CA SER A 257 18.87 -4.89 -4.53
C SER A 257 17.51 -4.24 -4.83
N LEU A 258 17.44 -2.93 -4.69
CA LEU A 258 16.21 -2.15 -4.91
C LEU A 258 16.30 -1.40 -6.23
N HIS A 259 15.34 -1.62 -7.11
CA HIS A 259 15.14 -0.82 -8.32
C HIS A 259 13.93 0.10 -8.11
N PHE A 260 14.03 1.35 -8.54
CA PHE A 260 12.93 2.31 -8.47
C PHE A 260 12.29 2.48 -9.85
N VAL A 261 10.96 2.56 -9.88
CA VAL A 261 10.24 2.82 -11.12
C VAL A 261 10.72 4.14 -11.74
N ASP A 262 10.97 4.16 -13.05
CA ASP A 262 11.32 5.38 -13.78
C ASP A 262 10.15 6.36 -13.76
N ALA A 263 10.24 7.35 -12.87
CA ALA A 263 9.23 8.39 -12.67
C ALA A 263 9.53 9.70 -13.41
N ARG A 264 10.51 9.72 -14.32
CA ARG A 264 10.81 10.90 -15.13
C ARG A 264 9.59 11.29 -15.97
N GLY A 265 9.26 12.56 -15.95
CA GLY A 265 8.06 13.09 -16.61
C GLY A 265 6.77 12.92 -15.80
N GLY A 266 6.84 12.49 -14.52
CA GLY A 266 5.73 12.48 -13.57
C GLY A 266 4.99 11.14 -13.47
N GLY A 267 3.96 11.12 -12.61
CA GLY A 267 3.27 9.88 -12.21
C GLY A 267 2.61 9.09 -13.34
N VAL A 268 2.07 9.77 -14.36
CA VAL A 268 1.46 9.08 -15.53
C VAL A 268 2.52 8.30 -16.31
N ASN A 269 3.73 8.87 -16.46
CA ASN A 269 4.83 8.16 -17.13
C ASN A 269 5.36 7.03 -16.27
N ALA A 270 5.46 7.21 -14.96
CA ALA A 270 5.83 6.13 -14.04
C ALA A 270 4.95 4.89 -14.23
N LEU A 271 3.62 5.06 -14.27
CA LEU A 271 2.69 3.94 -14.50
C LEU A 271 2.90 3.24 -15.84
N LYS A 272 3.22 3.99 -16.90
CA LYS A 272 3.52 3.42 -18.23
C LYS A 272 4.85 2.66 -18.26
N ASN A 273 5.82 3.06 -17.44
CA ASN A 273 7.15 2.46 -17.40
C ASN A 273 7.21 1.17 -16.57
N ILE A 274 6.24 0.91 -15.68
CA ILE A 274 6.22 -0.29 -14.83
C ILE A 274 6.46 -1.60 -15.61
N PRO A 275 5.74 -1.91 -16.73
CA PRO A 275 5.94 -3.17 -17.42
C PRO A 275 7.35 -3.38 -17.97
N ALA A 276 7.95 -2.34 -18.55
CA ALA A 276 9.32 -2.39 -19.04
C ALA A 276 10.32 -2.53 -17.90
N ASN A 277 10.15 -1.74 -16.84
CA ASN A 277 11.03 -1.78 -15.67
C ASN A 277 10.97 -3.11 -14.91
N LEU A 278 9.81 -3.80 -14.86
CA LEU A 278 9.69 -5.15 -14.28
C LEU A 278 10.59 -6.16 -14.99
N ILE A 279 10.60 -6.13 -16.33
CA ILE A 279 11.43 -7.02 -17.13
C ILE A 279 12.91 -6.69 -16.95
N GLU A 280 13.27 -5.40 -17.00
CA GLU A 280 14.66 -4.93 -16.93
C GLU A 280 15.28 -5.10 -15.52
N ALA A 281 14.50 -4.94 -14.45
CA ALA A 281 14.98 -5.10 -13.09
C ALA A 281 15.20 -6.57 -12.70
N GLU A 282 14.67 -7.52 -13.47
CA GLU A 282 14.77 -8.96 -13.20
C GLU A 282 14.46 -9.30 -11.72
N SER A 283 13.38 -8.73 -11.20
CA SER A 283 13.02 -8.85 -9.80
C SER A 283 12.68 -10.29 -9.41
N ASN A 284 13.14 -10.72 -8.22
CA ASN A 284 12.77 -12.01 -7.65
C ASN A 284 11.41 -11.95 -6.94
N PHE A 285 11.07 -10.81 -6.37
CA PHE A 285 9.78 -10.62 -5.71
C PHE A 285 9.24 -9.20 -5.95
N LEU A 286 7.94 -9.01 -5.67
CA LEU A 286 7.31 -7.68 -5.69
C LEU A 286 6.51 -7.46 -4.42
N LEU A 287 6.54 -6.22 -3.93
CA LEU A 287 5.57 -5.74 -2.94
C LEU A 287 4.30 -5.30 -3.68
N THR A 288 3.15 -5.76 -3.21
CA THR A 288 1.88 -5.53 -3.91
C THR A 288 0.73 -5.22 -2.95
N VAL A 289 -0.33 -4.66 -3.53
CA VAL A 289 -1.61 -4.40 -2.86
C VAL A 289 -2.76 -4.97 -3.72
N PRO A 290 -3.94 -5.27 -3.14
CA PRO A 290 -5.04 -5.93 -3.85
C PRO A 290 -5.45 -5.26 -5.16
N ALA A 291 -5.49 -3.94 -5.20
CA ALA A 291 -5.84 -3.21 -6.43
C ALA A 291 -4.84 -3.44 -7.58
N LEU A 292 -3.54 -3.53 -7.26
CA LEU A 292 -2.50 -3.79 -8.25
C LEU A 292 -2.59 -5.22 -8.79
N THR A 293 -2.79 -6.21 -7.90
CA THR A 293 -2.97 -7.62 -8.29
C THR A 293 -4.22 -7.82 -9.12
N SER A 294 -5.34 -7.19 -8.76
CA SER A 294 -6.58 -7.24 -9.53
C SER A 294 -6.39 -6.69 -10.95
N ASN A 295 -5.72 -5.54 -11.10
CA ASN A 295 -5.44 -4.93 -12.39
C ASN A 295 -4.58 -5.84 -13.30
N PHE A 296 -3.59 -6.53 -12.75
CA PHE A 296 -2.81 -7.50 -13.52
C PHE A 296 -3.65 -8.70 -13.97
N ILE A 297 -4.49 -9.26 -13.07
CA ILE A 297 -5.39 -10.37 -13.41
C ILE A 297 -6.31 -9.98 -14.57
N GLN A 298 -6.90 -8.78 -14.50
CA GLN A 298 -7.79 -8.32 -15.57
C GLN A 298 -7.07 -8.20 -16.92
N LYS A 299 -5.89 -7.58 -16.94
CA LYS A 299 -5.06 -7.49 -18.16
C LYS A 299 -4.68 -8.86 -18.71
N PHE A 300 -4.40 -9.84 -17.86
CA PHE A 300 -4.12 -11.21 -18.30
C PHE A 300 -5.34 -11.87 -18.94
N LYS A 301 -6.50 -11.78 -18.29
CA LYS A 301 -7.75 -12.32 -18.83
C LYS A 301 -8.09 -11.70 -20.20
N ASP A 302 -7.97 -10.38 -20.32
CA ASP A 302 -8.21 -9.67 -21.58
C ASP A 302 -7.21 -10.09 -22.66
N GLY A 303 -5.94 -10.20 -22.34
CA GLY A 303 -4.90 -10.67 -23.26
C GLY A 303 -5.09 -12.12 -23.70
N ILE A 304 -5.56 -13.00 -22.83
CA ILE A 304 -5.89 -14.39 -23.15
C ILE A 304 -7.14 -14.47 -24.03
N LYS A 305 -8.19 -13.72 -23.69
CA LYS A 305 -9.44 -13.64 -24.49
C LYS A 305 -9.16 -13.16 -25.92
N ALA A 306 -8.27 -12.19 -26.09
CA ALA A 306 -7.86 -11.69 -27.40
C ALA A 306 -7.14 -12.74 -28.27
N LYS A 307 -6.58 -13.82 -27.68
CA LYS A 307 -5.96 -14.95 -28.40
C LYS A 307 -6.95 -16.02 -28.88
N GLY A 308 -8.25 -15.83 -28.59
CA GLY A 308 -9.33 -16.69 -29.06
C GLY A 308 -9.77 -17.75 -28.04
N SER A 309 -10.98 -18.28 -28.27
CA SER A 309 -11.69 -19.19 -27.35
C SER A 309 -10.95 -20.48 -27.02
N PHE A 310 -10.14 -21.00 -27.95
CA PHE A 310 -9.36 -22.21 -27.73
C PHE A 310 -8.28 -22.00 -26.66
N ILE A 311 -7.53 -20.92 -26.75
CA ILE A 311 -6.50 -20.56 -25.75
C ILE A 311 -7.15 -20.21 -24.41
N GLU A 312 -8.25 -19.47 -24.44
CA GLU A 312 -9.05 -19.17 -23.25
C GLU A 312 -9.55 -20.44 -22.54
N GLY A 313 -10.01 -21.43 -23.32
CA GLY A 313 -10.42 -22.74 -22.80
C GLY A 313 -9.29 -23.53 -22.15
N ILE A 314 -8.08 -23.49 -22.69
CA ILE A 314 -6.89 -24.10 -22.06
C ILE A 314 -6.53 -23.36 -20.78
N PHE A 315 -6.53 -22.04 -20.81
CA PHE A 315 -6.24 -21.21 -19.65
C PHE A 315 -7.19 -21.48 -18.48
N ASN A 316 -8.49 -21.43 -18.73
CA ASN A 316 -9.50 -21.63 -17.67
C ASN A 316 -9.42 -23.04 -17.05
N ARG A 317 -9.32 -24.10 -17.87
CA ARG A 317 -9.11 -25.47 -17.38
C ARG A 317 -7.79 -25.64 -16.63
N GLY A 318 -6.74 -24.93 -17.07
CA GLY A 318 -5.45 -24.94 -16.40
C GLY A 318 -5.49 -24.27 -15.02
N ILE A 319 -6.14 -23.10 -14.92
CA ILE A 319 -6.33 -22.39 -13.65
C ILE A 319 -7.13 -23.25 -12.67
N GLU A 320 -8.28 -23.82 -13.09
CA GLU A 320 -9.09 -24.70 -12.27
C GLU A 320 -8.30 -25.92 -11.78
N ALA A 321 -7.58 -26.58 -12.69
CA ALA A 321 -6.72 -27.70 -12.34
C ALA A 321 -5.64 -27.32 -11.31
N ALA A 322 -5.01 -26.16 -11.49
CA ALA A 322 -3.98 -25.67 -10.56
C ALA A 322 -4.55 -25.32 -9.20
N ILE A 323 -5.74 -24.70 -9.12
CA ILE A 323 -6.43 -24.40 -7.86
C ILE A 323 -6.71 -25.69 -7.08
N HIS A 324 -7.27 -26.69 -7.74
CA HIS A 324 -7.52 -28.00 -7.10
C HIS A 324 -6.22 -28.67 -6.63
N ARG A 325 -5.09 -28.50 -7.33
CA ARG A 325 -3.78 -29.05 -6.97
C ARG A 325 -3.15 -28.33 -5.78
N ASN A 326 -3.41 -27.05 -5.64
CA ASN A 326 -2.84 -26.21 -4.58
C ASN A 326 -3.65 -26.27 -3.28
N GLY A 327 -4.94 -26.63 -3.34
CA GLY A 327 -5.85 -26.61 -2.19
C GLY A 327 -5.92 -25.22 -1.55
N ASP A 328 -5.93 -25.16 -0.23
CA ASP A 328 -5.89 -23.94 0.56
C ASP A 328 -4.46 -23.36 0.74
N GLY A 329 -3.47 -24.04 0.20
CA GLY A 329 -2.04 -23.67 0.33
C GLY A 329 -1.35 -24.30 1.54
N PHE A 330 -2.08 -24.69 2.59
CA PHE A 330 -1.59 -25.31 3.82
C PHE A 330 -1.77 -26.83 3.80
N SER A 331 -3.00 -27.29 3.51
CA SER A 331 -3.32 -28.71 3.39
C SER A 331 -3.04 -29.22 1.99
N LYS A 332 -2.32 -30.33 1.86
CA LYS A 332 -2.03 -30.93 0.55
C LYS A 332 -3.21 -31.75 0.04
N PRO A 333 -3.72 -31.47 -1.18
CA PRO A 333 -4.77 -32.28 -1.79
C PRO A 333 -4.33 -33.74 -2.03
N GLY A 334 -5.28 -34.66 -1.92
CA GLY A 334 -5.03 -36.11 -2.05
C GLY A 334 -4.50 -36.51 -3.45
N ALA A 335 -3.85 -37.68 -3.52
CA ALA A 335 -3.21 -38.20 -4.73
C ALA A 335 -4.16 -38.30 -5.93
N VAL A 336 -5.44 -38.64 -5.71
CA VAL A 336 -6.46 -38.74 -6.78
C VAL A 336 -6.70 -37.39 -7.44
N THR A 337 -6.80 -36.30 -6.68
CA THR A 337 -6.95 -34.94 -7.18
C THR A 337 -5.71 -34.55 -7.99
N GLN A 338 -4.52 -34.83 -7.47
CA GLN A 338 -3.24 -34.56 -8.14
C GLN A 338 -3.19 -35.27 -9.52
N PHE A 339 -3.59 -36.54 -9.58
CA PHE A 339 -3.59 -37.32 -10.84
C PHE A 339 -4.63 -36.81 -11.85
N ARG A 340 -5.86 -36.52 -11.43
CA ARG A 340 -6.93 -36.05 -12.33
C ARG A 340 -6.64 -34.69 -12.97
N THR A 341 -5.90 -33.84 -12.30
CA THR A 341 -5.68 -32.46 -12.72
C THR A 341 -4.35 -32.23 -13.43
N ILE A 342 -3.41 -33.20 -13.37
CA ILE A 342 -2.04 -33.03 -13.87
C ILE A 342 -1.97 -32.65 -15.36
N PHE A 343 -2.78 -33.28 -16.21
CA PHE A 343 -2.73 -33.09 -17.66
C PHE A 343 -3.12 -31.66 -18.05
N ASN A 344 -4.25 -31.15 -17.56
CA ASN A 344 -4.70 -29.77 -17.82
C ASN A 344 -3.70 -28.74 -17.28
N TYR A 345 -3.16 -28.99 -16.09
CA TYR A 345 -2.13 -28.14 -15.49
C TYR A 345 -0.88 -28.07 -16.37
N LEU A 346 -0.30 -29.21 -16.78
CA LEU A 346 0.94 -29.22 -17.56
C LEU A 346 0.79 -28.58 -18.95
N ILE A 347 -0.36 -28.74 -19.60
CA ILE A 347 -0.64 -28.08 -20.88
C ILE A 347 -0.67 -26.56 -20.68
N ALA A 348 -1.42 -26.07 -19.69
CA ALA A 348 -1.52 -24.63 -19.40
C ALA A 348 -0.18 -24.05 -18.95
N GLU A 349 0.59 -24.77 -18.11
CA GLU A 349 1.94 -24.39 -17.68
C GLU A 349 2.86 -24.18 -18.87
N LYS A 350 2.93 -25.15 -19.78
CA LYS A 350 3.83 -25.09 -20.94
C LYS A 350 3.45 -24.01 -21.93
N LEU A 351 2.16 -23.84 -22.21
CA LEU A 351 1.68 -22.95 -23.27
C LEU A 351 1.39 -21.52 -22.80
N ILE A 352 1.00 -21.33 -21.53
CA ILE A 352 0.44 -20.07 -21.06
C ILE A 352 1.13 -19.55 -19.81
N PHE A 353 1.16 -20.33 -18.70
CA PHE A 353 1.58 -19.81 -17.40
C PHE A 353 3.02 -19.32 -17.37
N LYS A 354 3.93 -20.08 -18.00
CA LYS A 354 5.33 -19.66 -18.15
C LYS A 354 5.45 -18.28 -18.81
N ASN A 355 4.66 -18.02 -19.87
CA ASN A 355 4.70 -16.74 -20.58
C ASN A 355 4.06 -15.60 -19.75
N LEU A 356 3.03 -15.90 -18.94
CA LEU A 356 2.45 -14.90 -18.03
C LEU A 356 3.45 -14.47 -16.96
N ARG A 357 4.23 -15.40 -16.40
CA ARG A 357 5.28 -15.06 -15.42
C ARG A 357 6.34 -14.13 -15.99
N LEU A 358 6.73 -14.31 -17.26
CA LEU A 358 7.75 -13.48 -17.92
C LEU A 358 7.36 -12.00 -18.02
N ILE A 359 6.08 -11.66 -17.90
CA ILE A 359 5.60 -10.25 -17.85
C ILE A 359 6.13 -9.54 -16.60
N PHE A 360 6.38 -10.27 -15.53
CA PHE A 360 6.97 -9.75 -14.29
C PHE A 360 8.50 -9.85 -14.24
N GLY A 361 9.12 -10.34 -15.31
CA GLY A 361 10.55 -10.58 -15.41
C GLY A 361 10.93 -12.05 -15.23
N PRO A 362 12.15 -12.43 -15.68
CA PRO A 362 12.57 -13.84 -15.78
C PRO A 362 12.84 -14.50 -14.42
N LYS A 363 13.04 -13.72 -13.36
CA LYS A 363 13.43 -14.23 -12.03
C LYS A 363 12.32 -14.15 -10.99
N ILE A 364 11.11 -13.74 -11.37
CA ILE A 364 10.02 -13.58 -10.42
C ILE A 364 9.62 -14.92 -9.77
N GLU A 365 9.56 -14.94 -8.45
CA GLU A 365 9.27 -16.12 -7.65
C GLU A 365 7.97 -15.97 -6.85
N PHE A 366 7.73 -14.81 -6.24
CA PHE A 366 6.56 -14.56 -5.39
C PHE A 366 6.24 -13.08 -5.26
N PHE A 367 5.04 -12.80 -4.74
CA PHE A 367 4.66 -11.47 -4.28
C PHE A 367 4.46 -11.47 -2.77
N VAL A 368 4.71 -10.32 -2.15
CA VAL A 368 4.35 -10.03 -0.76
C VAL A 368 3.18 -9.04 -0.78
N GLY A 369 2.03 -9.49 -0.33
CA GLY A 369 0.80 -8.71 -0.31
C GLY A 369 0.56 -8.04 1.04
N GLY A 370 0.14 -6.78 1.03
CA GLY A 370 -0.17 -6.04 2.25
C GLY A 370 -1.09 -4.86 1.99
N GLY A 371 -1.31 -4.06 3.01
CA GLY A 371 -2.09 -2.83 2.91
C GLY A 371 -3.61 -3.01 2.97
N ALA A 372 -4.19 -4.09 2.44
CA ALA A 372 -5.59 -4.46 2.56
C ALA A 372 -5.76 -5.98 2.47
N LEU A 373 -6.94 -6.49 2.80
CA LEU A 373 -7.25 -7.90 2.63
C LEU A 373 -7.18 -8.27 1.13
N LEU A 374 -6.49 -9.37 0.83
CA LEU A 374 -6.41 -9.90 -0.54
C LEU A 374 -7.42 -11.05 -0.69
N ASP A 375 -8.33 -10.90 -1.63
CA ASP A 375 -9.33 -11.92 -1.95
C ASP A 375 -8.69 -13.30 -2.21
N ILE A 376 -9.32 -14.35 -1.72
CA ILE A 376 -8.82 -15.71 -1.83
C ILE A 376 -8.69 -16.17 -3.29
N LYS A 377 -9.58 -15.72 -4.19
CA LYS A 377 -9.51 -16.07 -5.62
C LYS A 377 -8.30 -15.44 -6.29
N GLN A 378 -7.91 -14.23 -5.86
CA GLN A 378 -6.67 -13.62 -6.33
C GLN A 378 -5.46 -14.41 -5.84
N GLN A 379 -5.42 -14.82 -4.58
CA GLN A 379 -4.35 -15.67 -4.03
C GLN A 379 -4.26 -17.00 -4.78
N GLN A 380 -5.41 -17.66 -5.02
CA GLN A 380 -5.51 -18.89 -5.80
C GLN A 380 -5.02 -18.71 -7.24
N PHE A 381 -5.41 -17.62 -7.90
CA PHE A 381 -5.00 -17.30 -9.25
C PHE A 381 -3.48 -17.18 -9.38
N TYR A 382 -2.87 -16.35 -8.52
CA TYR A 382 -1.41 -16.15 -8.56
C TYR A 382 -0.65 -17.42 -8.23
N LYS A 383 -1.11 -18.20 -7.25
CA LYS A 383 -0.51 -19.50 -6.96
C LYS A 383 -0.69 -20.49 -8.12
N ALA A 384 -1.83 -20.45 -8.82
CA ALA A 384 -2.08 -21.29 -9.99
C ALA A 384 -1.10 -21.02 -11.13
N ILE A 385 -0.75 -19.75 -11.39
CA ILE A 385 0.25 -19.39 -12.40
C ILE A 385 1.70 -19.50 -11.90
N GLY A 386 1.93 -19.94 -10.66
CA GLY A 386 3.25 -20.18 -10.09
C GLY A 386 3.97 -18.96 -9.50
N ILE A 387 3.24 -17.88 -9.18
CA ILE A 387 3.73 -16.69 -8.47
C ILE A 387 2.85 -16.48 -7.22
N PRO A 388 3.03 -17.25 -6.12
CA PRO A 388 2.19 -17.11 -4.94
C PRO A 388 2.26 -15.69 -4.37
N VAL A 389 1.13 -15.18 -3.87
CA VAL A 389 1.09 -13.95 -3.08
C VAL A 389 1.02 -14.33 -1.61
N TYR A 390 2.05 -13.96 -0.87
CA TYR A 390 2.09 -14.14 0.57
C TYR A 390 1.49 -12.92 1.26
N GLN A 391 0.23 -13.08 1.66
CA GLN A 391 -0.51 -12.01 2.34
C GLN A 391 0.02 -11.81 3.75
N GLY A 392 0.30 -10.54 4.11
CA GLY A 392 0.59 -10.10 5.46
C GLY A 392 -0.43 -9.10 5.98
N TYR A 393 -0.40 -8.86 7.28
CA TYR A 393 -1.20 -7.86 7.97
C TYR A 393 -0.31 -6.97 8.82
N GLY A 394 -0.67 -5.70 8.87
CA GLY A 394 -0.02 -4.71 9.70
C GLY A 394 -0.55 -3.30 9.51
N LEU A 395 -0.04 -2.39 10.32
CA LEU A 395 -0.39 -0.98 10.32
C LEU A 395 0.84 -0.15 10.67
N THR A 396 0.84 1.12 10.31
CA THR A 396 2.00 2.00 10.52
C THR A 396 2.40 2.09 12.00
N GLU A 397 1.43 2.04 12.90
CA GLU A 397 1.61 2.01 14.35
C GLU A 397 2.34 0.75 14.86
N ALA A 398 2.51 -0.26 13.98
CA ALA A 398 3.23 -1.52 14.26
C ALA A 398 4.48 -1.72 13.38
N THR A 399 4.93 -0.76 12.59
CA THR A 399 6.22 -0.64 11.84
C THR A 399 6.50 -1.63 10.69
N PRO A 400 5.61 -2.03 9.80
CA PRO A 400 4.19 -2.17 10.00
C PRO A 400 3.76 -3.60 10.29
N ILE A 401 4.67 -4.63 10.16
CA ILE A 401 4.30 -6.05 10.01
C ILE A 401 3.96 -6.66 11.37
N ILE A 402 2.76 -7.23 11.45
CA ILE A 402 2.29 -8.00 12.62
C ILE A 402 2.32 -9.49 12.29
N SER A 403 1.80 -9.88 11.13
CA SER A 403 1.75 -11.27 10.68
C SER A 403 1.98 -11.38 9.17
N THR A 404 2.43 -12.53 8.71
CA THR A 404 2.62 -12.80 7.28
C THR A 404 2.54 -14.28 6.95
N ASN A 405 1.94 -14.61 5.80
CA ASN A 405 2.14 -15.88 5.12
C ASN A 405 3.59 -15.94 4.60
N THR A 406 4.12 -17.14 4.48
CA THR A 406 5.49 -17.37 4.00
C THR A 406 5.52 -18.59 3.07
N PRO A 407 6.62 -18.85 2.34
CA PRO A 407 6.75 -20.07 1.56
C PRO A 407 6.56 -21.36 2.35
N PHE A 408 6.82 -21.33 3.66
CA PHE A 408 6.80 -22.49 4.57
C PHE A 408 5.50 -22.62 5.38
N ASN A 409 4.80 -21.50 5.58
CA ASN A 409 3.55 -21.40 6.32
C ASN A 409 2.59 -20.53 5.53
N HIS A 410 1.83 -21.14 4.59
CA HIS A 410 0.91 -20.44 3.71
C HIS A 410 -0.47 -21.05 3.80
N LYS A 411 -1.44 -20.28 4.28
CA LYS A 411 -2.86 -20.63 4.31
C LYS A 411 -3.65 -19.51 3.65
N MET A 412 -4.24 -19.79 2.49
CA MET A 412 -4.99 -18.78 1.73
C MET A 412 -6.22 -18.33 2.54
N GLY A 413 -6.60 -17.06 2.39
CA GLY A 413 -7.69 -16.46 3.16
C GLY A 413 -7.28 -16.01 4.57
N THR A 414 -6.00 -16.18 4.94
CA THR A 414 -5.44 -15.68 6.21
C THR A 414 -4.38 -14.62 5.97
N SER A 415 -4.04 -13.88 7.02
CA SER A 415 -2.91 -12.92 7.03
C SER A 415 -1.60 -13.54 7.54
N GLY A 416 -1.55 -14.88 7.63
CA GLY A 416 -0.35 -15.61 8.04
C GLY A 416 -0.18 -15.69 9.56
N LYS A 417 1.00 -16.16 9.99
CA LYS A 417 1.36 -16.26 11.41
C LYS A 417 1.96 -14.96 11.93
N VAL A 418 1.73 -14.69 13.21
CA VAL A 418 2.32 -13.54 13.91
C VAL A 418 3.83 -13.67 13.91
N LEU A 419 4.54 -12.56 13.66
CA LEU A 419 5.99 -12.53 13.64
C LEU A 419 6.58 -12.86 15.02
N GLU A 420 7.76 -13.49 15.02
CA GLU A 420 8.52 -13.72 16.24
C GLU A 420 8.82 -12.40 16.98
N GLY A 421 8.71 -12.44 18.32
CA GLY A 421 8.90 -11.26 19.17
C GLY A 421 7.64 -10.39 19.35
N ILE A 422 6.57 -10.63 18.61
CA ILE A 422 5.29 -9.94 18.76
C ILE A 422 4.31 -10.83 19.55
N LYS A 423 3.77 -10.30 20.63
CA LYS A 423 2.66 -10.92 21.34
C LYS A 423 1.36 -10.43 20.74
N CYS A 424 0.47 -11.34 20.39
CA CYS A 424 -0.85 -11.04 19.85
C CYS A 424 -1.92 -11.73 20.69
N LYS A 425 -3.02 -11.05 20.95
CA LYS A 425 -4.24 -11.58 21.56
C LYS A 425 -5.45 -10.99 20.88
N ILE A 426 -6.55 -11.70 20.92
CA ILE A 426 -7.86 -11.24 20.46
C ILE A 426 -8.68 -10.89 21.69
N CYS A 427 -9.27 -9.68 21.73
CA CYS A 427 -9.98 -9.19 22.90
C CYS A 427 -11.43 -8.83 22.59
N ASP A 428 -12.28 -8.98 23.61
CA ASP A 428 -13.64 -8.41 23.61
C ASP A 428 -13.62 -6.89 23.91
N GLU A 429 -14.78 -6.24 23.88
CA GLU A 429 -14.94 -4.81 24.18
C GLU A 429 -14.49 -4.43 25.61
N ASN A 430 -14.40 -5.39 26.54
CA ASN A 430 -13.93 -5.19 27.92
C ASN A 430 -12.42 -5.45 28.07
N GLY A 431 -11.71 -5.84 27.00
CA GLY A 431 -10.27 -6.15 27.00
C GLY A 431 -9.93 -7.57 27.48
N ASN A 432 -10.92 -8.45 27.67
CA ASN A 432 -10.69 -9.84 28.02
C ASN A 432 -10.23 -10.62 26.80
N THR A 433 -9.27 -11.54 26.97
CA THR A 433 -8.78 -12.37 25.87
C THR A 433 -9.82 -13.43 25.51
N LEU A 434 -10.11 -13.52 24.21
CA LEU A 434 -11.06 -14.49 23.63
C LEU A 434 -10.36 -15.79 23.26
N ALA A 435 -11.15 -16.86 23.13
CA ALA A 435 -10.68 -18.17 22.69
C ALA A 435 -10.37 -18.19 21.19
N THR A 436 -9.60 -19.17 20.75
CA THR A 436 -9.32 -19.45 19.32
C THR A 436 -10.62 -19.56 18.52
N GLY A 437 -10.64 -19.00 17.33
CA GLY A 437 -11.80 -18.95 16.44
C GLY A 437 -12.84 -17.87 16.78
N VAL A 438 -12.74 -17.22 17.94
CA VAL A 438 -13.69 -16.17 18.35
C VAL A 438 -13.19 -14.79 17.87
N LYS A 439 -14.07 -14.05 17.18
CA LYS A 439 -13.79 -12.72 16.62
C LYS A 439 -13.76 -11.65 17.72
N GLY A 440 -12.75 -10.80 17.70
CA GLY A 440 -12.60 -9.64 18.57
C GLY A 440 -11.54 -8.68 18.05
N GLU A 441 -11.18 -7.67 18.86
CA GLU A 441 -10.11 -6.71 18.52
C GLU A 441 -8.73 -7.41 18.56
N ILE A 442 -7.93 -7.18 17.51
CA ILE A 442 -6.53 -7.60 17.46
C ILE A 442 -5.71 -6.63 18.32
N VAL A 443 -5.07 -7.14 19.37
CA VAL A 443 -4.26 -6.35 20.30
C VAL A 443 -2.86 -6.92 20.36
N ILE A 444 -1.83 -6.08 20.16
CA ILE A 444 -0.44 -6.54 20.06
C ILE A 444 0.49 -5.83 21.04
N LYS A 445 1.61 -6.49 21.34
CA LYS A 445 2.72 -5.92 22.12
C LYS A 445 4.05 -6.46 21.58
N GLY A 446 5.02 -5.56 21.35
CA GLY A 446 6.35 -5.92 20.87
C GLY A 446 7.21 -4.69 20.62
N ASP A 447 8.49 -4.94 20.31
CA ASP A 447 9.46 -3.89 19.97
C ASP A 447 9.12 -3.16 18.67
N ASN A 448 8.17 -3.66 17.88
CA ASN A 448 7.65 -3.05 16.66
C ASN A 448 6.54 -2.00 16.90
N VAL A 449 6.01 -1.87 18.12
CA VAL A 449 4.94 -0.93 18.43
C VAL A 449 5.50 0.50 18.50
N MET A 450 4.83 1.45 17.84
CA MET A 450 5.20 2.87 17.81
C MET A 450 5.42 3.46 19.19
N LYS A 451 6.19 4.55 19.27
CA LYS A 451 6.35 5.34 20.51
C LYS A 451 5.08 6.10 20.89
N GLY A 452 4.26 6.45 19.92
CA GLY A 452 3.01 7.20 20.07
C GLY A 452 2.76 8.15 18.90
N TYR A 453 1.75 9.02 19.04
CA TYR A 453 1.42 10.04 18.06
C TYR A 453 2.11 11.37 18.42
N TYR A 454 2.79 11.97 17.45
CA TYR A 454 3.50 13.24 17.63
C TYR A 454 2.53 14.37 18.00
N LYS A 455 2.83 15.10 19.07
CA LYS A 455 1.99 16.17 19.63
C LYS A 455 0.53 15.75 19.94
N ASN A 456 0.30 14.44 20.26
CA ASN A 456 -1.04 13.95 20.55
C ASN A 456 -1.02 12.82 21.61
N ASP A 457 -0.75 13.21 22.85
CA ASP A 457 -0.67 12.29 24.00
C ASP A 457 -2.02 11.62 24.30
N THR A 458 -3.12 12.34 24.09
CA THR A 458 -4.47 11.80 24.32
C THR A 458 -4.73 10.61 23.38
N ALA A 459 -4.52 10.79 22.09
CA ALA A 459 -4.68 9.68 21.13
C ALA A 459 -3.69 8.54 21.39
N THR A 460 -2.48 8.85 21.87
CA THR A 460 -1.49 7.83 22.25
C THR A 460 -2.00 6.98 23.41
N ALA A 461 -2.52 7.61 24.47
CA ALA A 461 -3.06 6.91 25.66
C ALA A 461 -4.32 6.10 25.34
N GLU A 462 -5.15 6.54 24.40
CA GLU A 462 -6.32 5.79 23.92
C GLU A 462 -5.92 4.54 23.12
N THR A 463 -4.82 4.62 22.36
CA THR A 463 -4.37 3.56 21.44
C THR A 463 -3.40 2.58 22.11
N ILE A 464 -2.52 3.04 22.98
CA ILE A 464 -1.55 2.19 23.71
C ILE A 464 -1.94 2.13 25.18
N LYS A 465 -2.46 0.97 25.62
CA LYS A 465 -2.91 0.74 26.99
C LYS A 465 -2.04 -0.34 27.66
N ASN A 466 -1.36 -0.01 28.74
CA ASN A 466 -0.46 -0.94 29.47
C ASN A 466 0.61 -1.58 28.58
N GLY A 467 1.10 -0.85 27.56
CA GLY A 467 2.08 -1.30 26.59
C GLY A 467 1.52 -2.25 25.51
N TRP A 468 0.20 -2.37 25.40
CA TRP A 468 -0.50 -3.06 24.34
C TRP A 468 -1.09 -2.06 23.34
N LEU A 469 -0.81 -2.26 22.06
CA LEU A 469 -1.40 -1.50 20.97
C LEU A 469 -2.77 -2.08 20.63
N HIS A 470 -3.80 -1.29 20.81
CA HIS A 470 -5.16 -1.54 20.33
C HIS A 470 -5.23 -1.13 18.87
N THR A 471 -5.34 -2.11 17.97
CA THR A 471 -5.23 -1.83 16.53
C THR A 471 -6.49 -1.23 15.93
N GLY A 472 -7.64 -1.43 16.59
CA GLY A 472 -8.96 -1.13 16.05
C GLY A 472 -9.35 -2.02 14.87
N ASP A 473 -8.55 -3.06 14.56
CA ASP A 473 -8.85 -4.06 13.56
C ASP A 473 -9.43 -5.31 14.23
N LEU A 474 -10.44 -5.91 13.61
CA LEU A 474 -11.11 -7.11 14.09
C LEU A 474 -10.55 -8.35 13.41
N GLY A 475 -10.43 -9.44 14.18
CA GLY A 475 -9.93 -10.70 13.65
C GLY A 475 -10.03 -11.83 14.67
N PHE A 476 -9.45 -12.96 14.32
CA PHE A 476 -9.31 -14.12 15.19
C PHE A 476 -8.06 -14.94 14.81
N LEU A 477 -7.60 -15.75 15.74
CA LEU A 477 -6.61 -16.80 15.46
C LEU A 477 -7.37 -18.09 15.16
N ASP A 478 -7.02 -18.78 14.07
CA ASP A 478 -7.60 -20.09 13.76
C ASP A 478 -6.90 -21.22 14.55
N GLU A 479 -7.35 -22.46 14.37
CA GLU A 479 -6.83 -23.64 15.08
C GLU A 479 -5.36 -23.95 14.75
N ASP A 480 -4.83 -23.42 13.64
CA ASP A 480 -3.44 -23.57 13.20
C ASP A 480 -2.59 -22.34 13.54
N ASP A 481 -3.07 -21.40 14.37
CA ASP A 481 -2.46 -20.14 14.76
C ASP A 481 -2.23 -19.15 13.59
N PHE A 482 -3.05 -19.23 12.53
CA PHE A 482 -3.06 -18.20 11.52
C PHE A 482 -4.00 -17.06 11.90
N LEU A 483 -3.53 -15.82 11.73
CA LEU A 483 -4.34 -14.64 11.97
C LEU A 483 -5.26 -14.37 10.78
N VAL A 484 -6.56 -14.28 11.06
CA VAL A 484 -7.59 -13.88 10.08
C VAL A 484 -8.09 -12.49 10.45
N VAL A 485 -7.84 -11.51 9.59
CA VAL A 485 -8.33 -10.14 9.75
C VAL A 485 -9.64 -10.00 8.99
N VAL A 486 -10.68 -9.47 9.65
CA VAL A 486 -12.04 -9.42 9.08
C VAL A 486 -12.54 -8.01 8.82
N GLY A 487 -11.84 -6.98 9.27
CA GLY A 487 -12.18 -5.58 9.01
C GLY A 487 -11.80 -4.65 10.16
N ARG A 488 -12.29 -3.40 10.11
CA ARG A 488 -12.04 -2.38 11.14
C ARG A 488 -13.26 -2.14 12.01
N GLU A 489 -13.07 -2.03 13.30
CA GLU A 489 -14.16 -1.72 14.25
C GLU A 489 -14.88 -0.41 13.88
N LYS A 490 -14.14 0.65 13.57
CA LYS A 490 -14.69 1.97 13.18
C LYS A 490 -15.29 2.01 11.77
N ALA A 491 -15.06 1.00 10.94
CA ALA A 491 -15.64 0.89 9.61
C ALA A 491 -16.89 -0.01 9.59
N LEU A 492 -17.25 -0.60 10.74
CA LEU A 492 -18.46 -1.39 10.84
C LEU A 492 -19.68 -0.54 10.52
N LEU A 493 -20.55 -1.08 9.70
CA LEU A 493 -21.89 -0.56 9.50
C LEU A 493 -22.79 -1.01 10.66
N ILE A 494 -23.71 -0.15 11.05
CA ILE A 494 -24.63 -0.41 12.15
C ILE A 494 -26.04 -0.35 11.58
N SER A 495 -26.79 -1.44 11.67
CA SER A 495 -28.19 -1.45 11.28
C SER A 495 -29.10 -0.88 12.37
N GLU A 496 -30.39 -0.61 12.03
CA GLU A 496 -31.39 -0.06 12.96
C GLU A 496 -31.52 -0.87 14.26
N ASP A 497 -31.33 -2.18 14.19
CA ASP A 497 -31.38 -3.10 15.35
C ASP A 497 -30.06 -3.16 16.15
N GLY A 498 -29.08 -2.35 15.80
CA GLY A 498 -27.77 -2.27 16.46
C GLY A 498 -26.78 -3.37 16.04
N GLU A 499 -27.12 -4.22 15.07
CA GLU A 499 -26.19 -5.23 14.56
C GLU A 499 -25.02 -4.56 13.81
N LYS A 500 -23.80 -4.96 14.14
CA LYS A 500 -22.56 -4.44 13.55
C LYS A 500 -22.00 -5.45 12.55
N TYR A 501 -21.64 -5.00 11.33
CA TYR A 501 -21.04 -5.86 10.30
C TYR A 501 -20.02 -5.12 9.43
N SER A 502 -19.01 -5.87 8.92
CA SER A 502 -17.98 -5.31 8.05
C SER A 502 -18.49 -5.13 6.62
N PRO A 503 -18.37 -3.94 6.04
CA PRO A 503 -18.73 -3.71 4.65
C PRO A 503 -17.75 -4.37 3.68
N GLU A 504 -16.47 -4.46 4.02
CA GLU A 504 -15.39 -4.82 3.11
C GLU A 504 -15.59 -6.23 2.51
N GLU A 505 -15.96 -7.22 3.33
CA GLU A 505 -16.18 -8.59 2.83
C GLU A 505 -17.34 -8.67 1.84
N ILE A 506 -18.40 -7.89 2.06
CA ILE A 506 -19.60 -7.89 1.20
C ILE A 506 -19.29 -7.14 -0.11
N GLU A 507 -18.62 -5.98 -0.01
CA GLU A 507 -18.18 -5.21 -1.17
C GLU A 507 -17.28 -6.04 -2.09
N GLU A 508 -16.33 -6.74 -1.51
CA GLU A 508 -15.41 -7.61 -2.23
C GLU A 508 -16.12 -8.79 -2.90
N ALA A 509 -17.08 -9.43 -2.19
CA ALA A 509 -17.90 -10.50 -2.75
C ALA A 509 -18.72 -10.02 -3.96
N ILE A 510 -19.27 -8.80 -3.91
CA ILE A 510 -20.04 -8.20 -5.00
C ILE A 510 -19.14 -7.90 -6.20
N ILE A 511 -18.02 -7.19 -6.00
CA ILE A 511 -17.07 -6.82 -7.07
C ILE A 511 -16.54 -8.08 -7.77
N ASN A 512 -16.12 -9.08 -7.03
CA ASN A 512 -15.53 -10.30 -7.59
C ASN A 512 -16.53 -11.18 -8.35
N SER A 513 -17.83 -10.96 -8.14
CA SER A 513 -18.89 -11.74 -8.78
C SER A 513 -19.53 -11.00 -9.95
N SER A 514 -19.43 -9.68 -10.00
CA SER A 514 -20.00 -8.84 -11.07
C SER A 514 -18.96 -8.53 -12.15
N SER A 515 -19.40 -8.49 -13.38
CA SER A 515 -18.60 -7.97 -14.49
C SER A 515 -18.84 -6.48 -14.74
N CYS A 516 -19.96 -5.95 -14.31
CA CYS A 516 -20.43 -4.60 -14.58
C CYS A 516 -20.04 -3.59 -13.49
N ILE A 517 -19.95 -4.03 -12.23
CA ILE A 517 -19.63 -3.16 -11.10
C ILE A 517 -18.12 -3.08 -10.96
N ASP A 518 -17.58 -1.85 -11.02
CA ASP A 518 -16.15 -1.59 -10.90
C ASP A 518 -15.76 -1.29 -9.44
N GLN A 519 -16.55 -0.42 -8.78
CA GLN A 519 -16.35 -0.10 -7.36
C GLN A 519 -17.71 -0.05 -6.66
N ILE A 520 -17.72 -0.38 -5.37
CA ILE A 520 -18.90 -0.32 -4.54
C ILE A 520 -18.55 0.17 -3.15
N MET A 521 -19.33 1.08 -2.61
CA MET A 521 -19.32 1.46 -1.19
C MET A 521 -20.69 1.15 -0.60
N ILE A 522 -20.77 0.17 0.28
CA ILE A 522 -21.98 -0.11 1.05
C ILE A 522 -22.08 0.87 2.21
N TYR A 523 -23.33 1.25 2.50
CA TYR A 523 -23.67 2.21 3.53
C TYR A 523 -24.85 1.73 4.37
N ASN A 524 -24.70 1.83 5.67
CA ASN A 524 -25.79 1.74 6.64
C ASN A 524 -25.33 2.47 7.92
N ASP A 525 -26.09 3.44 8.34
CA ASP A 525 -25.88 4.15 9.59
C ASP A 525 -27.23 4.18 10.33
N HIS A 526 -27.48 3.14 11.15
CA HIS A 526 -28.72 2.96 11.90
C HIS A 526 -30.00 2.95 11.03
N GLN A 527 -29.85 2.53 9.75
CA GLN A 527 -30.95 2.47 8.81
C GLN A 527 -31.58 1.08 8.74
N LYS A 528 -32.84 1.02 8.25
CA LYS A 528 -33.64 -0.22 8.15
C LYS A 528 -33.05 -1.26 7.21
N PHE A 529 -32.25 -0.84 6.25
CA PHE A 529 -31.63 -1.72 5.25
C PHE A 529 -30.31 -1.12 4.76
N THR A 530 -29.47 -1.95 4.21
CA THR A 530 -28.19 -1.56 3.60
C THR A 530 -28.42 -1.01 2.19
N SER A 531 -27.72 0.05 1.84
CA SER A 531 -27.70 0.64 0.51
C SER A 531 -26.27 0.67 -0.05
N ALA A 532 -26.11 1.02 -1.34
CA ALA A 532 -24.80 1.10 -1.97
C ALA A 532 -24.67 2.26 -2.97
N LEU A 533 -23.46 2.81 -3.05
CA LEU A 533 -23.01 3.62 -4.17
C LEU A 533 -22.12 2.73 -5.05
N ILE A 534 -22.39 2.69 -6.36
CA ILE A 534 -21.62 1.87 -7.31
C ILE A 534 -21.08 2.69 -8.47
N THR A 535 -19.90 2.35 -8.95
CA THR A 535 -19.37 2.79 -10.23
C THR A 535 -19.32 1.63 -11.21
N LEU A 536 -19.33 1.91 -12.51
CA LEU A 536 -19.52 0.89 -13.53
C LEU A 536 -18.28 0.73 -14.42
N ASN A 537 -17.99 -0.52 -14.77
CA ASN A 537 -17.10 -0.82 -15.88
C ASN A 537 -17.85 -0.58 -17.20
N LYS A 538 -17.65 0.60 -17.78
CA LYS A 538 -18.37 1.05 -18.99
C LYS A 538 -18.33 0.01 -20.12
N LYS A 539 -17.15 -0.53 -20.44
CA LYS A 539 -16.97 -1.51 -21.50
C LYS A 539 -17.76 -2.80 -21.23
N ALA A 540 -17.71 -3.30 -20.00
CA ALA A 540 -18.46 -4.49 -19.63
C ALA A 540 -19.98 -4.28 -19.70
N VAL A 541 -20.45 -3.09 -19.34
CA VAL A 541 -21.86 -2.71 -19.46
C VAL A 541 -22.28 -2.64 -20.94
N GLU A 542 -21.49 -2.01 -21.82
CA GLU A 542 -21.74 -1.97 -23.26
C GLU A 542 -21.78 -3.40 -23.88
N ASP A 543 -20.85 -4.26 -23.48
CA ASP A 543 -20.82 -5.68 -23.93
C ASP A 543 -22.10 -6.44 -23.48
N ILE A 544 -22.59 -6.17 -22.28
CA ILE A 544 -23.81 -6.80 -21.74
C ILE A 544 -25.06 -6.27 -22.41
N ILE A 545 -25.17 -4.97 -22.68
CA ILE A 545 -26.28 -4.38 -23.44
C ILE A 545 -26.43 -5.13 -24.76
N LYS A 546 -25.35 -5.29 -25.52
CA LYS A 546 -25.36 -5.99 -26.82
C LYS A 546 -25.68 -7.49 -26.69
N ARG A 547 -25.09 -8.18 -25.69
CA ARG A 547 -25.26 -9.63 -25.52
C ARG A 547 -26.66 -10.02 -25.06
N LYS A 548 -27.32 -9.17 -24.26
CA LYS A 548 -28.62 -9.45 -23.67
C LYS A 548 -29.77 -8.71 -24.37
N ASP A 549 -29.50 -7.97 -25.46
CA ASP A 549 -30.46 -7.13 -26.19
C ASP A 549 -31.24 -6.21 -25.23
N ILE A 550 -30.53 -5.51 -24.33
CA ILE A 550 -31.14 -4.59 -23.37
C ILE A 550 -31.61 -3.35 -24.14
N THR A 551 -32.91 -3.07 -24.11
CA THR A 551 -33.54 -2.01 -24.88
C THR A 551 -33.96 -0.80 -24.05
N SER A 552 -33.84 -0.88 -22.72
CA SER A 552 -34.19 0.25 -21.84
C SER A 552 -33.25 0.38 -20.65
N PHE A 553 -33.02 1.62 -20.20
CA PHE A 553 -32.22 1.87 -18.98
C PHE A 553 -32.86 1.29 -17.71
N LYS A 554 -34.18 1.06 -17.72
CA LYS A 554 -34.86 0.36 -16.64
C LYS A 554 -34.45 -1.13 -16.58
N GLU A 555 -34.37 -1.78 -17.73
CA GLU A 555 -33.85 -3.16 -17.83
C GLU A 555 -32.37 -3.23 -17.42
N LEU A 556 -31.57 -2.26 -17.88
CA LEU A 556 -30.16 -2.17 -17.47
C LEU A 556 -30.02 -2.00 -15.96
N ASN A 557 -30.80 -1.12 -15.35
CA ASN A 557 -30.80 -0.93 -13.89
C ASN A 557 -31.23 -2.21 -13.15
N GLN A 558 -32.23 -2.94 -13.67
CA GLN A 558 -32.63 -4.22 -13.10
C GLN A 558 -31.50 -5.26 -13.22
N HIS A 559 -30.81 -5.28 -14.35
CA HIS A 559 -29.66 -6.17 -14.53
C HIS A 559 -28.52 -5.84 -13.55
N LEU A 560 -28.19 -4.56 -13.34
CA LEU A 560 -27.20 -4.14 -12.34
C LEU A 560 -27.60 -4.58 -10.92
N LYS A 561 -28.89 -4.52 -10.61
CA LYS A 561 -29.40 -5.06 -9.34
C LYS A 561 -29.17 -6.57 -9.21
N GLU A 562 -29.37 -7.32 -10.29
CA GLU A 562 -29.10 -8.78 -10.30
C GLU A 562 -27.60 -9.09 -10.16
N GLU A 563 -26.73 -8.29 -10.79
CA GLU A 563 -25.27 -8.40 -10.67
C GLU A 563 -24.79 -8.26 -9.22
N MET A 564 -25.40 -7.38 -8.42
CA MET A 564 -25.07 -7.26 -6.98
C MET A 564 -25.39 -8.52 -6.16
N PHE A 565 -26.28 -9.40 -6.64
CA PHE A 565 -26.65 -10.63 -5.95
C PHE A 565 -25.98 -11.88 -6.53
N LEU A 566 -25.13 -11.78 -7.55
CA LEU A 566 -24.50 -12.94 -8.18
C LEU A 566 -23.64 -13.74 -7.20
N PHE A 567 -22.98 -13.09 -6.24
CA PHE A 567 -22.16 -13.75 -5.23
C PHE A 567 -22.97 -14.75 -4.40
N SER A 568 -24.24 -14.46 -4.10
CA SER A 568 -25.10 -15.33 -3.28
C SER A 568 -25.38 -16.71 -3.91
N LYS A 569 -25.18 -16.84 -5.23
CA LYS A 569 -25.30 -18.10 -5.97
C LYS A 569 -24.04 -18.96 -5.87
N GLN A 570 -22.94 -18.44 -5.33
CA GLN A 570 -21.69 -19.17 -5.17
C GLN A 570 -21.70 -19.91 -3.82
N LEU A 571 -21.26 -21.16 -3.81
CA LEU A 571 -21.29 -22.03 -2.61
C LEU A 571 -20.53 -21.42 -1.42
N GLU A 572 -19.45 -20.69 -1.66
CA GLU A 572 -18.62 -20.06 -0.62
C GLU A 572 -19.30 -18.91 0.12
N PHE A 573 -20.30 -18.27 -0.50
CA PHE A 573 -21.06 -17.16 0.10
C PHE A 573 -22.49 -17.56 0.50
N LYS A 574 -22.86 -18.81 0.24
CA LYS A 574 -24.18 -19.30 0.61
C LYS A 574 -24.32 -19.22 2.13
N ASP A 575 -25.33 -18.51 2.59
CA ASP A 575 -25.65 -18.29 4.01
C ASP A 575 -24.56 -17.54 4.82
N LYS A 576 -23.49 -17.00 4.15
CA LYS A 576 -22.42 -16.25 4.83
C LYS A 576 -22.87 -14.87 5.31
N PHE A 577 -23.70 -14.19 4.51
CA PHE A 577 -24.18 -12.85 4.82
C PHE A 577 -25.68 -12.83 5.04
N PRO A 578 -26.18 -12.38 6.22
CA PRO A 578 -27.60 -12.12 6.45
C PRO A 578 -28.18 -11.19 5.38
N GLY A 579 -29.39 -11.47 4.92
CA GLY A 579 -30.00 -10.72 3.81
C GLY A 579 -30.11 -9.21 4.05
N LYS A 580 -30.22 -8.77 5.31
CA LYS A 580 -30.26 -7.34 5.69
C LYS A 580 -28.91 -6.62 5.55
N TRP A 581 -27.80 -7.34 5.48
CA TRP A 581 -26.48 -6.76 5.25
C TRP A 581 -26.24 -6.47 3.76
N ILE A 582 -26.97 -7.16 2.88
CA ILE A 582 -26.83 -7.02 1.43
C ILE A 582 -27.59 -5.78 0.97
N PRO A 583 -27.01 -4.93 0.10
CA PRO A 583 -27.66 -3.73 -0.36
C PRO A 583 -28.99 -4.03 -1.06
N SER A 584 -30.09 -3.54 -0.52
CA SER A 584 -31.43 -3.65 -1.14
C SER A 584 -31.75 -2.50 -2.11
N ASN A 585 -30.99 -1.40 -2.00
CA ASN A 585 -31.10 -0.22 -2.85
C ASN A 585 -29.70 0.30 -3.21
N PHE A 586 -29.55 0.94 -4.38
CA PHE A 586 -28.27 1.47 -4.83
C PHE A 586 -28.42 2.69 -5.72
N GLN A 587 -27.36 3.48 -5.80
CA GLN A 587 -27.22 4.54 -6.80
C GLN A 587 -25.93 4.38 -7.60
N VAL A 588 -26.04 4.60 -8.92
CA VAL A 588 -24.91 4.64 -9.84
C VAL A 588 -24.24 6.01 -9.74
N ILE A 589 -22.94 6.02 -9.57
CA ILE A 589 -22.09 7.20 -9.54
C ILE A 589 -21.34 7.29 -10.87
N LYS A 590 -21.39 8.47 -11.50
CA LYS A 590 -20.78 8.71 -12.81
C LYS A 590 -19.27 8.64 -12.78
N ASP A 591 -18.66 9.37 -11.83
CA ASP A 591 -17.22 9.47 -11.71
C ASP A 591 -16.70 8.37 -10.79
N PRO A 592 -15.71 7.58 -11.20
CA PRO A 592 -15.11 6.56 -10.34
C PRO A 592 -14.46 7.20 -9.12
N PHE A 593 -14.44 6.46 -8.01
CA PHE A 593 -13.65 6.85 -6.85
C PHE A 593 -12.17 6.79 -7.22
N SER A 594 -11.45 7.88 -7.06
CA SER A 594 -10.06 8.01 -7.48
C SER A 594 -9.24 8.79 -6.45
N GLU A 595 -7.93 8.74 -6.62
CA GLU A 595 -7.03 9.58 -5.83
C GLU A 595 -7.19 11.06 -6.19
N ASP A 596 -7.43 11.37 -7.46
CA ASP A 596 -7.58 12.74 -7.95
C ASP A 596 -8.79 13.45 -7.31
N ASN A 597 -9.88 12.71 -7.05
CA ASN A 597 -11.04 13.24 -6.33
C ASN A 597 -11.02 12.96 -4.82
N GLN A 598 -9.90 12.45 -4.29
CA GLN A 598 -9.64 12.15 -2.87
C GLN A 598 -10.59 11.12 -2.23
N LEU A 599 -11.34 10.39 -3.02
CA LEU A 599 -12.24 9.34 -2.55
C LEU A 599 -11.51 8.00 -2.36
N ILE A 600 -10.27 7.91 -2.88
CA ILE A 600 -9.31 6.83 -2.63
C ILE A 600 -8.02 7.46 -2.09
N ASN A 601 -7.39 6.82 -1.12
CA ASN A 601 -6.12 7.27 -0.58
C ASN A 601 -4.91 6.73 -1.39
N SER A 602 -3.69 7.15 -1.01
CA SER A 602 -2.43 6.74 -1.65
C SER A 602 -2.16 5.23 -1.63
N THR A 603 -2.85 4.47 -0.80
CA THR A 603 -2.79 3.01 -0.73
C THR A 603 -3.95 2.34 -1.47
N LEU A 604 -4.64 3.08 -2.33
CA LEU A 604 -5.78 2.63 -3.13
C LEU A 604 -6.98 2.14 -2.30
N LYS A 605 -7.12 2.62 -1.05
CA LYS A 605 -8.28 2.34 -0.19
C LYS A 605 -9.31 3.45 -0.27
N MET A 606 -10.59 3.08 -0.27
CA MET A 606 -11.70 4.04 -0.18
C MET A 606 -11.64 4.86 1.11
N VAL A 607 -11.82 6.15 0.97
CA VAL A 607 -11.92 7.10 2.09
C VAL A 607 -13.41 7.33 2.38
N ARG A 608 -14.02 6.37 3.10
CA ARG A 608 -15.48 6.27 3.32
C ARG A 608 -16.13 7.57 3.78
N HIS A 609 -15.53 8.26 4.76
CA HIS A 609 -16.12 9.51 5.26
C HIS A 609 -16.20 10.59 4.17
N ARG A 610 -15.18 10.71 3.28
CA ARG A 610 -15.22 11.66 2.17
C ARG A 610 -16.24 11.26 1.11
N ILE A 611 -16.40 9.97 0.86
CA ILE A 611 -17.43 9.46 -0.06
C ILE A 611 -18.82 9.77 0.51
N THR A 612 -19.02 9.47 1.80
CA THR A 612 -20.28 9.78 2.50
C THR A 612 -20.59 11.26 2.45
N GLU A 613 -19.64 12.12 2.82
CA GLU A 613 -19.81 13.57 2.81
C GLU A 613 -20.14 14.10 1.41
N ARG A 614 -19.40 13.65 0.38
CA ARG A 614 -19.62 14.08 -1.01
C ARG A 614 -20.96 13.66 -1.58
N TYR A 615 -21.46 12.50 -1.19
CA TYR A 615 -22.70 11.90 -1.73
C TYR A 615 -23.81 11.80 -0.68
N GLN A 616 -23.75 12.60 0.39
CA GLN A 616 -24.73 12.56 1.48
C GLN A 616 -26.18 12.72 0.95
N ASP A 617 -26.41 13.68 0.06
CA ASP A 617 -27.74 13.90 -0.53
C ASP A 617 -28.26 12.65 -1.26
N ARG A 618 -27.37 11.91 -1.94
CA ARG A 618 -27.72 10.67 -2.63
C ARG A 618 -28.00 9.52 -1.66
N LEU A 619 -27.22 9.43 -0.59
CA LEU A 619 -27.43 8.47 0.48
C LEU A 619 -28.78 8.72 1.16
N ASP A 620 -29.11 9.95 1.48
CA ASP A 620 -30.39 10.31 2.12
C ASP A 620 -31.60 9.98 1.22
N LEU A 621 -31.48 10.19 -0.08
CA LEU A 621 -32.51 9.82 -1.05
C LEU A 621 -32.80 8.32 -1.08
N MET A 622 -31.79 7.47 -0.80
CA MET A 622 -31.98 6.02 -0.77
C MET A 622 -32.79 5.53 0.44
N TYR A 623 -32.98 6.37 1.46
CA TYR A 623 -33.79 6.07 2.65
C TYR A 623 -35.09 6.88 2.73
N ALA A 624 -35.35 7.76 1.77
CA ALA A 624 -36.57 8.59 1.70
C ALA A 624 -37.82 7.72 1.39
N LYS A 625 -39.01 8.32 1.55
CA LYS A 625 -40.25 7.69 1.06
C LYS A 625 -40.14 7.41 -0.44
N LYS A 626 -40.52 6.20 -0.86
CA LYS A 626 -40.38 5.70 -2.25
C LYS A 626 -38.92 5.67 -2.75
N SER A 627 -37.99 5.37 -1.86
CA SER A 627 -36.54 5.37 -2.13
C SER A 627 -36.14 4.58 -3.39
N GLN A 628 -36.78 3.44 -3.66
CA GLN A 628 -36.48 2.63 -4.85
C GLN A 628 -36.88 3.33 -6.17
N GLU A 629 -38.04 4.04 -6.19
CA GLU A 629 -38.47 4.81 -7.36
C GLU A 629 -37.53 6.00 -7.61
N VAL A 630 -37.11 6.68 -6.54
CA VAL A 630 -36.20 7.82 -6.60
C VAL A 630 -34.81 7.35 -7.06
N ALA A 631 -34.28 6.27 -6.48
CA ALA A 631 -32.99 5.71 -6.87
C ALA A 631 -33.00 5.27 -8.34
N LEU A 632 -34.06 4.60 -8.81
CA LEU A 632 -34.20 4.21 -10.20
C LEU A 632 -34.17 5.42 -11.15
N LYS A 633 -34.87 6.50 -10.81
CA LYS A 633 -34.91 7.72 -11.63
C LYS A 633 -33.51 8.37 -11.73
N GLU A 634 -32.82 8.47 -10.61
CA GLU A 634 -31.45 9.03 -10.59
C GLU A 634 -30.45 8.11 -11.30
N ASN A 635 -30.57 6.80 -11.17
CA ASN A 635 -29.72 5.85 -11.89
C ASN A 635 -29.93 5.96 -13.40
N ILE A 636 -31.17 6.07 -13.89
CA ILE A 636 -31.45 6.22 -15.33
C ILE A 636 -30.74 7.45 -15.88
N LYS A 637 -30.81 8.61 -15.21
CA LYS A 637 -30.11 9.82 -15.65
C LYS A 637 -28.59 9.60 -15.80
N VAL A 638 -27.99 8.92 -14.84
CA VAL A 638 -26.54 8.64 -14.89
C VAL A 638 -26.22 7.63 -15.99
N LEU A 639 -27.05 6.60 -16.18
CA LEU A 639 -26.84 5.58 -17.21
C LEU A 639 -26.97 6.16 -18.62
N GLU A 640 -27.91 7.10 -18.85
CA GLU A 640 -28.04 7.85 -20.11
C GLU A 640 -26.79 8.65 -20.47
N GLU A 641 -26.06 9.14 -19.45
CA GLU A 641 -24.80 9.86 -19.66
C GLU A 641 -23.59 8.94 -19.86
N LEU A 642 -23.65 7.71 -19.33
CA LEU A 642 -22.51 6.78 -19.33
C LEU A 642 -22.44 5.89 -20.55
N VAL A 643 -23.59 5.38 -21.04
CA VAL A 643 -23.66 4.37 -22.10
C VAL A 643 -24.79 4.67 -23.08
N SER A 644 -24.66 4.17 -24.31
CA SER A 644 -25.73 4.18 -25.31
C SER A 644 -26.42 2.79 -25.35
N LEU A 645 -27.71 2.78 -25.70
CA LEU A 645 -28.49 1.57 -25.94
C LEU A 645 -28.57 1.20 -27.43
N ASP A 646 -27.87 1.99 -28.32
CA ASP A 646 -27.83 1.78 -29.77
C ASP A 646 -26.83 0.66 -30.17
#